data_4294e3c2fe60a5c6305a67ce88e6acea
#
_entry.id   4294e3c2fe60a5c6305a67ce88e6acea
#
_cell.length_a   1.000
_cell.length_b   1.000
_cell.length_c   1.000
_cell.angle_alpha   90.00
_cell.angle_beta   90.00
_cell.angle_gamma   90.00
#
_symmetry.space_group_name_H-M   'P 1'
#
loop_
_entity.id
_entity.type
_entity.pdbx_description
1 polymer ?
#
loop_
_entity_poly.entity_id
_entity_poly.type
_entity_poly.pdbx_seq_one_letter_code
_entity_poly.pdbx_strand_id
1 'polypeptide(L)'
;MRKIISFLSLAVIILLAAACKETSPFKYESVPNDPMKARIYTLDNGLKVYLTVNKETPRIQTYIAVKVGGKNDPAETTGLAHYFEHLMFKGTQKFGTQNYEMEKPLLDQIEQLFEVYRKTTDEAERKEIYHQIDSISYEASKYAIPNEYDKLMAAIGANGTNAYTGFDMTVYTEDIPSNQIDNWAKIQADRFENNVIRGFHTELETVYEEKNMSLTSDGRKVYEAVLSALFPDHPYGTQTVLGTQENLKNPSITNIKNYHNTWYVPNNMAICMSGDFDPDKTIEVINKYFGHLQPNPNLPKLPVTHESPIKAPVVKEVLGVDAENVTLGWRFPGASSPEEDLLNLTGEIVNNGKAGLLDVDLVQQQKVLSCYAGTYGMADYNAFVMSGRPKQGQTLDDVKDLFLAEIEKLKKGDFDEGLLEAAINNYKLMQMYRLDNNSSRADMFVSAFINGVDWKDEVAQLERLSKVTKQQIVDFANKYFGDNYALIYKREGKDPNEKKIDKPKITPIVMNRDSSSVFLKEIQAVEVAPIEPVFLDYDKDLQKLTAKSDIPVLYKQNMTNDVFSLMYVFEMGTNNDKAMGTAFEYMKYLGTSKKSLKEINEEFYRLACYFNVFPGADRTYVMLEGLKENMPKAMALFEEILADAQVDKD
;
A
#
# COMPACT_ATOMS: atom_id res chain seq x y z
N MET A 1 39.16 -41.95 40.53
CA MET A 1 39.75 -40.72 39.98
C MET A 1 39.69 -40.63 38.41
N ARG A 2 40.04 -41.65 37.65
CA ARG A 2 39.97 -41.59 36.15
C ARG A 2 38.55 -41.36 35.57
N LYS A 3 37.48 -41.87 36.14
CA LYS A 3 36.11 -41.68 35.68
C LYS A 3 35.52 -40.29 36.00
N ILE A 4 35.99 -39.60 37.02
CA ILE A 4 35.56 -38.24 37.40
C ILE A 4 36.22 -37.21 36.50
N ILE A 5 37.47 -37.44 36.09
CA ILE A 5 38.17 -36.55 35.13
C ILE A 5 37.54 -36.62 33.74
N SER A 6 37.09 -37.79 33.29
CA SER A 6 36.38 -37.91 31.98
C SER A 6 35.00 -37.21 31.96
N PHE A 7 34.27 -37.16 33.09
CA PHE A 7 33.00 -36.45 33.18
C PHE A 7 33.20 -34.93 33.26
N LEU A 8 34.22 -34.46 33.94
CA LEU A 8 34.56 -33.03 33.97
C LEU A 8 35.08 -32.53 32.60
N SER A 9 35.83 -33.33 31.86
CA SER A 9 36.29 -32.98 30.52
C SER A 9 35.13 -32.92 29.51
N LEU A 10 34.14 -33.81 29.63
CA LEU A 10 32.96 -33.81 28.75
C LEU A 10 32.01 -32.64 29.09
N ALA A 11 31.87 -32.28 30.37
CA ALA A 11 31.08 -31.13 30.81
C ALA A 11 31.72 -29.79 30.38
N VAL A 12 33.04 -29.67 30.38
CA VAL A 12 33.75 -28.48 29.88
C VAL A 12 33.66 -28.37 28.35
N ILE A 13 33.71 -29.49 27.62
CA ILE A 13 33.53 -29.50 26.17
C ILE A 13 32.06 -29.14 25.79
N ILE A 14 31.06 -29.59 26.56
CA ILE A 14 29.65 -29.22 26.35
C ILE A 14 29.40 -27.74 26.71
N LEU A 15 30.08 -27.21 27.75
CA LEU A 15 30.02 -25.78 28.11
C LEU A 15 30.75 -24.89 27.08
N LEU A 16 31.83 -25.37 26.45
CA LEU A 16 32.54 -24.65 25.41
C LEU A 16 31.80 -24.74 24.05
N ALA A 17 31.06 -25.80 23.78
CA ALA A 17 30.21 -25.90 22.58
C ALA A 17 28.91 -25.05 22.68
N ALA A 18 28.50 -24.68 23.93
CA ALA A 18 27.39 -23.75 24.14
C ALA A 18 27.78 -22.26 24.10
N ALA A 19 29.08 -21.95 24.01
CA ALA A 19 29.62 -20.60 24.10
C ALA A 19 30.06 -19.95 22.80
N CYS A 20 29.81 -20.58 21.64
CA CYS A 20 30.00 -19.97 20.32
C CYS A 20 28.68 -19.87 19.54
N LYS A 21 27.69 -19.17 20.12
CA LYS A 21 26.86 -18.34 19.28
C LYS A 21 27.70 -17.08 19.00
N GLU A 22 28.25 -16.96 17.82
CA GLU A 22 28.70 -15.66 17.33
C GLU A 22 27.50 -14.73 17.45
N THR A 23 27.52 -13.87 18.47
CA THR A 23 26.52 -12.81 18.56
C THR A 23 26.85 -11.86 17.42
N SER A 24 25.93 -11.67 16.49
CA SER A 24 26.06 -10.68 15.43
C SER A 24 26.58 -9.37 16.01
N PRO A 25 27.56 -8.71 15.38
CA PRO A 25 28.08 -7.44 15.85
C PRO A 25 27.04 -6.33 15.80
N PHE A 26 25.93 -6.54 15.10
CA PHE A 26 24.86 -5.56 14.91
C PHE A 26 23.85 -5.62 16.07
N LYS A 27 23.67 -4.48 16.72
CA LYS A 27 22.63 -4.31 17.75
C LYS A 27 21.30 -3.99 17.09
N TYR A 28 20.22 -4.52 17.64
CA TYR A 28 18.86 -4.23 17.20
C TYR A 28 17.93 -3.93 18.37
N GLU A 29 16.89 -3.18 18.08
CA GLU A 29 15.74 -2.97 18.94
C GLU A 29 14.71 -4.06 18.69
N SER A 30 14.02 -4.50 19.74
CA SER A 30 12.91 -5.46 19.67
C SER A 30 11.87 -5.11 20.73
N VAL A 31 10.62 -5.42 20.45
CA VAL A 31 9.49 -5.14 21.35
C VAL A 31 9.01 -6.45 21.99
N PRO A 32 8.87 -6.50 23.32
CA PRO A 32 8.27 -7.66 23.99
C PRO A 32 6.86 -7.94 23.48
N ASN A 33 6.55 -9.22 23.30
CA ASN A 33 5.25 -9.71 22.82
C ASN A 33 4.90 -9.28 21.37
N ASP A 34 5.87 -8.77 20.61
CA ASP A 34 5.67 -8.50 19.18
C ASP A 34 5.39 -9.82 18.43
N PRO A 35 4.21 -9.99 17.80
CA PRO A 35 3.87 -11.20 17.05
C PRO A 35 4.78 -11.40 15.83
N MET A 36 5.33 -10.32 15.28
CA MET A 36 6.27 -10.36 14.17
C MET A 36 7.72 -10.65 14.60
N LYS A 37 8.03 -10.54 15.91
CA LYS A 37 9.38 -10.67 16.45
C LYS A 37 10.39 -9.82 15.66
N ALA A 38 10.00 -8.59 15.35
CA ALA A 38 10.76 -7.67 14.54
C ALA A 38 12.13 -7.39 15.16
N ARG A 39 13.15 -7.31 14.31
CA ARG A 39 14.47 -6.79 14.65
C ARG A 39 14.69 -5.50 13.87
N ILE A 40 14.90 -4.40 14.59
CA ILE A 40 15.04 -3.07 14.01
C ILE A 40 16.48 -2.61 14.24
N TYR A 41 17.22 -2.50 13.15
CA TYR A 41 18.61 -2.05 13.17
C TYR A 41 18.70 -0.59 12.71
N THR A 42 19.71 0.10 13.20
CA THR A 42 20.16 1.38 12.66
C THR A 42 21.64 1.25 12.36
N LEU A 43 22.01 1.31 11.08
CA LEU A 43 23.41 1.28 10.67
C LEU A 43 24.12 2.59 11.02
N ASP A 44 25.46 2.59 11.02
CA ASP A 44 26.29 3.75 11.39
C ASP A 44 26.01 4.99 10.50
N ASN A 45 25.57 4.76 9.27
CA ASN A 45 25.17 5.82 8.33
C ASN A 45 23.69 6.27 8.49
N GLY A 46 22.98 5.75 9.48
CA GLY A 46 21.60 6.12 9.78
C GLY A 46 20.52 5.33 9.04
N LEU A 47 20.89 4.39 8.15
CA LEU A 47 19.92 3.53 7.48
C LEU A 47 19.17 2.65 8.48
N LYS A 48 17.84 2.71 8.46
CA LYS A 48 16.98 1.83 9.24
C LYS A 48 16.77 0.51 8.49
N VAL A 49 16.82 -0.61 9.22
CA VAL A 49 16.56 -1.93 8.65
C VAL A 49 15.60 -2.69 9.55
N TYR A 50 14.44 -3.01 9.03
CA TYR A 50 13.36 -3.74 9.71
C TYR A 50 13.30 -5.15 9.15
N LEU A 51 13.50 -6.15 10.00
CA LEU A 51 13.53 -7.57 9.61
C LEU A 51 12.52 -8.37 10.42
N THR A 52 11.67 -9.15 9.75
CA THR A 52 10.80 -10.15 10.38
C THR A 52 10.83 -11.44 9.60
N VAL A 53 10.97 -12.56 10.30
CA VAL A 53 11.06 -13.89 9.69
C VAL A 53 9.68 -14.51 9.57
N ASN A 54 9.37 -14.98 8.36
CA ASN A 54 8.20 -15.81 8.07
C ASN A 54 8.62 -16.87 7.03
N LYS A 55 8.58 -18.15 7.40
CA LYS A 55 9.12 -19.27 6.61
C LYS A 55 8.06 -20.07 5.87
N GLU A 56 6.85 -19.55 5.71
CA GLU A 56 5.77 -20.27 5.03
C GLU A 56 6.04 -20.45 3.53
N THR A 57 6.76 -19.53 2.94
CA THR A 57 7.23 -19.62 1.56
C THR A 57 8.72 -19.32 1.50
N PRO A 58 9.49 -19.93 0.57
CA PRO A 58 10.92 -19.68 0.41
C PRO A 58 11.17 -18.36 -0.36
N ARG A 59 10.47 -17.31 0.02
CA ARG A 59 10.52 -15.99 -0.62
C ARG A 59 10.62 -14.88 0.41
N ILE A 60 11.02 -13.72 -0.03
CA ILE A 60 11.23 -12.54 0.80
C ILE A 60 10.60 -11.34 0.11
N GLN A 61 9.63 -10.73 0.77
CA GLN A 61 9.14 -9.41 0.36
C GLN A 61 10.10 -8.35 0.87
N THR A 62 10.52 -7.46 -0.02
CA THR A 62 11.43 -6.36 0.25
C THR A 62 10.78 -5.03 -0.09
N TYR A 63 10.99 -4.02 0.76
CA TYR A 63 10.68 -2.63 0.48
C TYR A 63 11.90 -1.77 0.80
N ILE A 64 12.21 -0.82 -0.09
CA ILE A 64 13.11 0.29 0.21
C ILE A 64 12.26 1.54 0.23
N ALA A 65 12.02 2.07 1.43
CA ALA A 65 11.21 3.26 1.65
C ALA A 65 12.10 4.49 1.82
N VAL A 66 11.78 5.53 1.08
CA VAL A 66 12.40 6.86 1.21
C VAL A 66 11.36 7.81 1.78
N LYS A 67 11.68 8.49 2.88
CA LYS A 67 10.76 9.42 3.56
C LYS A 67 10.72 10.77 2.84
N VAL A 68 10.25 10.73 1.60
CA VAL A 68 10.12 11.88 0.70
C VAL A 68 9.10 11.57 -0.39
N GLY A 69 8.27 12.54 -0.74
CA GLY A 69 7.24 12.38 -1.76
C GLY A 69 6.78 13.72 -2.32
N GLY A 70 5.61 13.75 -2.94
CA GLY A 70 5.10 14.93 -3.64
C GLY A 70 4.96 16.19 -2.79
N LYS A 71 4.81 16.07 -1.45
CA LYS A 71 4.79 17.26 -0.58
C LYS A 71 6.13 17.97 -0.48
N ASN A 72 7.21 17.29 -0.82
CA ASN A 72 8.59 17.78 -0.76
C ASN A 72 9.06 18.38 -2.09
N ASP A 73 8.24 18.32 -3.14
CA ASP A 73 8.56 18.88 -4.43
C ASP A 73 8.72 20.40 -4.32
N PRO A 74 9.72 21.00 -4.99
CA PRO A 74 9.76 22.44 -5.16
C PRO A 74 8.49 22.93 -5.87
N ALA A 75 7.92 24.04 -5.41
CA ALA A 75 6.65 24.57 -5.95
C ALA A 75 6.69 24.85 -7.47
N GLU A 76 7.88 25.16 -8.00
CA GLU A 76 8.10 25.41 -9.42
C GLU A 76 8.36 24.16 -10.26
N THR A 77 8.44 22.97 -9.62
CA THR A 77 8.68 21.68 -10.29
C THR A 77 7.90 20.55 -9.62
N THR A 78 6.62 20.76 -9.35
CA THR A 78 5.76 19.70 -8.77
C THR A 78 5.63 18.50 -9.70
N GLY A 79 5.48 17.31 -9.14
CA GLY A 79 5.53 16.04 -9.87
C GLY A 79 6.94 15.44 -9.98
N LEU A 80 7.94 16.11 -9.38
CA LEU A 80 9.32 15.71 -9.45
C LEU A 80 9.58 14.37 -8.73
N ALA A 81 8.99 14.17 -7.56
CA ALA A 81 9.10 12.92 -6.80
C ALA A 81 8.64 11.72 -7.63
N HIS A 82 7.47 11.81 -8.24
CA HIS A 82 6.90 10.76 -9.08
C HIS A 82 7.72 10.55 -10.37
N TYR A 83 8.12 11.61 -11.01
CA TYR A 83 8.94 11.51 -12.21
C TYR A 83 10.31 10.88 -11.91
N PHE A 84 10.92 11.22 -10.77
CA PHE A 84 12.17 10.59 -10.36
C PHE A 84 12.01 9.12 -10.03
N GLU A 85 10.87 8.70 -9.46
CA GLU A 85 10.56 7.29 -9.28
C GLU A 85 10.71 6.51 -10.59
N HIS A 86 10.12 6.99 -11.70
CA HIS A 86 10.26 6.37 -13.02
C HIS A 86 11.73 6.32 -13.51
N LEU A 87 12.48 7.38 -13.24
CA LEU A 87 13.89 7.46 -13.67
C LEU A 87 14.80 6.50 -12.89
N MET A 88 14.41 6.08 -11.71
CA MET A 88 15.13 5.07 -10.93
C MET A 88 15.16 3.67 -11.60
N PHE A 89 14.30 3.41 -12.59
CA PHE A 89 14.30 2.17 -13.38
C PHE A 89 15.18 2.23 -14.64
N LYS A 90 15.78 3.39 -14.93
CA LYS A 90 16.55 3.59 -16.17
C LYS A 90 18.02 3.13 -16.09
N GLY A 91 18.45 2.69 -14.91
CA GLY A 91 19.78 2.10 -14.70
C GLY A 91 20.78 3.04 -14.03
N THR A 92 22.01 2.58 -14.01
CA THR A 92 23.14 3.21 -13.30
C THR A 92 24.32 3.43 -14.25
N GLN A 93 25.48 3.73 -13.69
CA GLN A 93 26.73 3.75 -14.44
C GLN A 93 27.16 2.34 -14.89
N LYS A 94 26.66 1.27 -14.23
CA LYS A 94 27.08 -0.14 -14.46
C LYS A 94 26.07 -0.94 -15.30
N PHE A 95 24.79 -0.61 -15.23
CA PHE A 95 23.74 -1.26 -16.01
C PHE A 95 22.78 -0.23 -16.63
N GLY A 96 22.02 -0.63 -17.65
CA GLY A 96 21.20 0.26 -18.46
C GLY A 96 21.99 0.97 -19.55
N THR A 97 23.26 0.64 -19.72
CA THR A 97 24.15 1.22 -20.72
C THR A 97 25.16 0.18 -21.25
N GLN A 98 25.54 0.31 -22.51
CA GLN A 98 26.64 -0.45 -23.12
C GLN A 98 28.00 0.18 -22.83
N ASN A 99 28.05 1.52 -22.68
CA ASN A 99 29.27 2.28 -22.43
C ASN A 99 28.93 3.65 -21.82
N TYR A 100 29.02 3.73 -20.49
CA TYR A 100 28.71 4.97 -19.75
C TYR A 100 29.65 6.13 -20.08
N GLU A 101 30.94 5.88 -20.29
CA GLU A 101 31.94 6.90 -20.59
C GLU A 101 31.62 7.64 -21.91
N MET A 102 31.07 6.93 -22.90
CA MET A 102 30.64 7.54 -24.16
C MET A 102 29.24 8.19 -24.05
N GLU A 103 28.37 7.67 -23.19
CA GLU A 103 27.02 8.17 -22.98
C GLU A 103 27.01 9.45 -22.15
N LYS A 104 27.83 9.52 -21.10
CA LYS A 104 27.84 10.62 -20.12
C LYS A 104 27.91 12.01 -20.71
N PRO A 105 28.84 12.33 -21.67
CA PRO A 105 28.90 13.66 -22.27
C PRO A 105 27.62 14.10 -22.98
N LEU A 106 26.87 13.13 -23.55
CA LEU A 106 25.59 13.41 -24.20
C LEU A 106 24.51 13.73 -23.16
N LEU A 107 24.47 12.94 -22.04
CA LEU A 107 23.56 13.20 -20.95
C LEU A 107 23.81 14.56 -20.28
N ASP A 108 25.07 14.94 -20.11
CA ASP A 108 25.44 16.27 -19.58
C ASP A 108 24.98 17.42 -20.49
N GLN A 109 25.06 17.23 -21.81
CA GLN A 109 24.53 18.20 -22.79
C GLN A 109 23.00 18.30 -22.74
N ILE A 110 22.31 17.18 -22.64
CA ILE A 110 20.85 17.14 -22.49
C ILE A 110 20.42 17.92 -21.25
N GLU A 111 21.10 17.72 -20.11
CA GLU A 111 20.81 18.45 -18.88
C GLU A 111 20.98 19.97 -19.08
N GLN A 112 22.09 20.42 -19.68
CA GLN A 112 22.33 21.83 -19.95
C GLN A 112 21.24 22.43 -20.85
N LEU A 113 20.84 21.72 -21.90
CA LEU A 113 19.79 22.16 -22.80
C LEU A 113 18.43 22.27 -22.14
N PHE A 114 18.06 21.33 -21.23
CA PHE A 114 16.82 21.44 -20.46
C PHE A 114 16.84 22.68 -19.54
N GLU A 115 17.97 23.01 -18.93
CA GLU A 115 18.08 24.20 -18.09
C GLU A 115 18.00 25.53 -18.91
N VAL A 116 18.43 25.53 -20.18
CA VAL A 116 18.19 26.64 -21.09
C VAL A 116 16.72 26.67 -21.53
N TYR A 117 16.17 25.53 -21.95
CA TYR A 117 14.79 25.35 -22.39
C TYR A 117 13.77 25.93 -21.40
N ARG A 118 13.91 25.58 -20.09
CA ARG A 118 12.99 26.04 -19.07
C ARG A 118 13.03 27.54 -18.78
N LYS A 119 14.13 28.22 -19.12
CA LYS A 119 14.31 29.67 -18.95
C LYS A 119 13.90 30.46 -20.17
N THR A 120 13.78 29.81 -21.32
CA THR A 120 13.42 30.43 -22.60
C THR A 120 11.91 30.59 -22.68
N THR A 121 11.42 31.77 -22.99
CA THR A 121 10.00 32.11 -23.11
C THR A 121 9.52 32.22 -24.56
N ASP A 122 10.43 32.45 -25.51
CA ASP A 122 10.10 32.50 -26.93
C ASP A 122 9.79 31.09 -27.46
N GLU A 123 8.62 30.92 -28.03
CA GLU A 123 8.15 29.60 -28.49
C GLU A 123 8.98 29.05 -29.67
N ALA A 124 9.48 29.88 -30.56
CA ALA A 124 10.28 29.42 -31.69
C ALA A 124 11.66 28.95 -31.23
N GLU A 125 12.28 29.69 -30.31
CA GLU A 125 13.53 29.30 -29.67
C GLU A 125 13.37 28.04 -28.83
N ARG A 126 12.28 27.89 -28.06
CA ARG A 126 12.00 26.67 -27.33
C ARG A 126 11.89 25.42 -28.21
N LYS A 127 11.24 25.56 -29.38
CA LYS A 127 11.15 24.46 -30.35
C LYS A 127 12.51 24.05 -30.89
N GLU A 128 13.36 25.02 -31.16
CA GLU A 128 14.73 24.76 -31.64
C GLU A 128 15.58 24.07 -30.57
N ILE A 129 15.53 24.55 -29.33
CA ILE A 129 16.21 23.88 -28.20
C ILE A 129 15.71 22.47 -28.01
N TYR A 130 14.38 22.25 -28.09
CA TYR A 130 13.81 20.92 -27.95
C TYR A 130 14.23 19.98 -29.07
N HIS A 131 14.37 20.47 -30.31
CA HIS A 131 14.90 19.69 -31.41
C HIS A 131 16.37 19.29 -31.18
N GLN A 132 17.17 20.16 -30.57
CA GLN A 132 18.55 19.81 -30.18
C GLN A 132 18.56 18.75 -29.08
N ILE A 133 17.68 18.87 -28.06
CA ILE A 133 17.50 17.87 -27.02
C ILE A 133 17.14 16.51 -27.63
N ASP A 134 16.17 16.48 -28.54
CA ASP A 134 15.72 15.25 -29.21
C ASP A 134 16.87 14.59 -30.01
N SER A 135 17.62 15.38 -30.77
CA SER A 135 18.77 14.91 -31.57
C SER A 135 19.86 14.29 -30.68
N ILE A 136 20.23 14.96 -29.59
CA ILE A 136 21.27 14.44 -28.67
C ILE A 136 20.74 13.22 -27.88
N SER A 137 19.49 13.23 -27.52
CA SER A 137 18.83 12.08 -26.85
C SER A 137 18.81 10.86 -27.75
N TYR A 138 18.59 11.03 -29.06
CA TYR A 138 18.72 9.93 -30.03
C TYR A 138 20.16 9.39 -30.09
N GLU A 139 21.18 10.25 -30.10
CA GLU A 139 22.58 9.79 -30.04
C GLU A 139 22.89 9.04 -28.72
N ALA A 140 22.42 9.54 -27.58
CA ALA A 140 22.58 8.89 -26.30
C ALA A 140 21.89 7.51 -26.25
N SER A 141 20.73 7.38 -26.90
CA SER A 141 19.98 6.11 -26.94
C SER A 141 20.73 4.96 -27.62
N LYS A 142 21.76 5.25 -28.45
CA LYS A 142 22.61 4.23 -29.06
C LYS A 142 23.43 3.45 -28.03
N TYR A 143 23.70 4.05 -26.87
CA TYR A 143 24.41 3.43 -25.77
C TYR A 143 23.47 2.83 -24.71
N ALA A 144 22.26 3.32 -24.58
CA ALA A 144 21.29 2.86 -23.59
C ALA A 144 20.84 1.42 -23.85
N ILE A 145 20.63 0.66 -22.77
CA ILE A 145 19.99 -0.67 -22.78
C ILE A 145 18.64 -0.53 -22.06
N PRO A 146 17.54 -0.36 -22.78
CA PRO A 146 16.23 -0.19 -22.18
C PRO A 146 15.81 -1.40 -21.34
N ASN A 147 15.15 -1.14 -20.21
CA ASN A 147 14.55 -2.14 -19.32
C ASN A 147 15.56 -3.19 -18.79
N GLU A 148 16.83 -2.82 -18.66
CA GLU A 148 17.84 -3.77 -18.16
C GLU A 148 17.67 -4.05 -16.66
N TYR A 149 17.05 -3.13 -15.90
CA TYR A 149 16.66 -3.40 -14.52
C TYR A 149 15.68 -4.56 -14.42
N ASP A 150 14.67 -4.63 -15.29
CA ASP A 150 13.74 -5.77 -15.35
C ASP A 150 14.45 -7.09 -15.66
N LYS A 151 15.48 -7.05 -16.53
CA LYS A 151 16.30 -8.22 -16.82
C LYS A 151 17.11 -8.67 -15.59
N LEU A 152 17.63 -7.73 -14.79
CA LEU A 152 18.32 -8.01 -13.53
C LEU A 152 17.38 -8.67 -12.52
N MET A 153 16.18 -8.11 -12.36
CA MET A 153 15.16 -8.66 -11.46
C MET A 153 14.70 -10.05 -11.92
N ALA A 154 14.46 -10.24 -13.21
CA ALA A 154 14.13 -11.54 -13.78
C ALA A 154 15.27 -12.56 -13.59
N ALA A 155 16.52 -12.15 -13.73
CA ALA A 155 17.69 -13.03 -13.55
C ALA A 155 17.80 -13.59 -12.13
N ILE A 156 17.36 -12.84 -11.12
CA ILE A 156 17.31 -13.31 -9.73
C ILE A 156 15.95 -13.91 -9.33
N GLY A 157 15.01 -14.06 -10.27
CA GLY A 157 13.69 -14.64 -10.00
C GLY A 157 12.76 -13.77 -9.17
N ALA A 158 12.94 -12.46 -9.23
CA ALA A 158 12.05 -11.50 -8.57
C ALA A 158 10.68 -11.45 -9.24
N ASN A 159 9.65 -11.24 -8.43
CA ASN A 159 8.28 -10.98 -8.84
C ASN A 159 7.79 -9.65 -8.26
N GLY A 160 6.74 -9.08 -8.86
CA GLY A 160 6.08 -7.90 -8.31
C GLY A 160 6.99 -6.67 -8.20
N THR A 161 8.05 -6.61 -9.04
CA THR A 161 8.92 -5.43 -9.13
C THR A 161 8.08 -4.21 -9.47
N ASN A 162 8.03 -3.26 -8.56
CA ASN A 162 7.23 -2.05 -8.71
C ASN A 162 7.77 -0.91 -7.83
N ALA A 163 7.16 0.26 -7.96
CA ALA A 163 7.34 1.37 -7.03
C ALA A 163 6.05 2.20 -6.94
N TYR A 164 5.98 3.06 -5.95
CA TYR A 164 4.88 4.01 -5.81
C TYR A 164 5.31 5.26 -5.05
N THR A 165 4.74 6.39 -5.45
CA THR A 165 4.97 7.69 -4.85
C THR A 165 3.67 8.23 -4.25
N GLY A 166 3.73 8.61 -2.97
CA GLY A 166 2.69 9.34 -2.27
C GLY A 166 3.11 10.78 -1.97
N PHE A 167 2.36 11.45 -1.11
CA PHE A 167 2.77 12.77 -0.62
C PHE A 167 3.99 12.70 0.32
N ASP A 168 4.08 11.64 1.13
CA ASP A 168 5.04 11.51 2.22
C ASP A 168 6.18 10.53 1.92
N MET A 169 6.08 9.76 0.85
CA MET A 169 6.97 8.63 0.58
C MET A 169 7.17 8.35 -0.90
N THR A 170 8.32 7.74 -1.20
CA THR A 170 8.57 6.98 -2.43
C THR A 170 9.10 5.61 -2.03
N VAL A 171 8.50 4.53 -2.52
CA VAL A 171 8.78 3.16 -2.07
C VAL A 171 9.00 2.26 -3.26
N TYR A 172 10.04 1.43 -3.18
CA TYR A 172 10.42 0.44 -4.19
C TYR A 172 10.25 -0.96 -3.60
N THR A 173 9.67 -1.88 -4.36
CA THR A 173 9.27 -3.19 -3.84
C THR A 173 9.58 -4.32 -4.80
N GLU A 174 10.03 -5.44 -4.25
CA GLU A 174 10.24 -6.71 -4.96
C GLU A 174 9.95 -7.89 -4.02
N ASP A 175 9.42 -8.97 -4.57
CA ASP A 175 9.35 -10.27 -3.94
C ASP A 175 10.44 -11.18 -4.58
N ILE A 176 11.45 -11.56 -3.81
CA ILE A 176 12.62 -12.31 -4.29
C ILE A 176 12.67 -13.73 -3.68
N PRO A 177 13.29 -14.70 -4.37
CA PRO A 177 13.64 -15.97 -3.75
C PRO A 177 14.57 -15.81 -2.56
N SER A 178 14.42 -16.63 -1.52
CA SER A 178 15.18 -16.54 -0.26
C SER A 178 16.70 -16.69 -0.42
N ASN A 179 17.16 -17.30 -1.51
CA ASN A 179 18.58 -17.48 -1.84
C ASN A 179 19.19 -16.30 -2.60
N GLN A 180 18.47 -15.19 -2.81
CA GLN A 180 18.89 -14.08 -3.69
C GLN A 180 19.18 -12.76 -2.95
N ILE A 181 19.26 -12.76 -1.63
CA ILE A 181 19.46 -11.53 -0.83
C ILE A 181 20.75 -10.80 -1.23
N ASP A 182 21.87 -11.50 -1.45
CA ASP A 182 23.17 -10.87 -1.80
C ASP A 182 23.11 -10.22 -3.18
N ASN A 183 22.54 -10.89 -4.18
CA ASN A 183 22.35 -10.32 -5.52
C ASN A 183 21.39 -9.14 -5.50
N TRP A 184 20.25 -9.26 -4.80
CA TRP A 184 19.30 -8.16 -4.63
C TRP A 184 19.97 -6.95 -3.98
N ALA A 185 20.68 -7.14 -2.87
CA ALA A 185 21.34 -6.05 -2.16
C ALA A 185 22.42 -5.37 -3.02
N LYS A 186 23.18 -6.15 -3.82
CA LYS A 186 24.18 -5.62 -4.76
C LYS A 186 23.52 -4.74 -5.84
N ILE A 187 22.39 -5.18 -6.41
CA ILE A 187 21.67 -4.44 -7.46
C ILE A 187 21.06 -3.16 -6.87
N GLN A 188 20.37 -3.28 -5.74
CA GLN A 188 19.68 -2.14 -5.15
C GLN A 188 20.66 -1.08 -4.63
N ALA A 189 21.74 -1.47 -3.97
CA ALA A 189 22.74 -0.52 -3.50
C ALA A 189 23.33 0.29 -4.66
N ASP A 190 23.67 -0.35 -5.78
CA ASP A 190 24.16 0.36 -6.97
C ASP A 190 23.08 1.29 -7.56
N ARG A 191 21.82 0.86 -7.57
CA ARG A 191 20.68 1.65 -8.04
C ARG A 191 20.49 2.94 -7.23
N PHE A 192 20.61 2.87 -5.91
CA PHE A 192 20.43 4.02 -5.03
C PHE A 192 21.67 4.92 -4.97
N GLU A 193 22.87 4.38 -5.15
CA GLU A 193 24.12 5.14 -5.12
C GLU A 193 24.47 5.79 -6.46
N ASN A 194 24.34 5.04 -7.57
CA ASN A 194 24.91 5.38 -8.87
C ASN A 194 23.84 5.61 -9.94
N ASN A 195 22.62 6.00 -9.55
CA ASN A 195 21.53 6.27 -10.49
C ASN A 195 21.96 7.24 -11.59
N VAL A 196 21.59 6.96 -12.82
CA VAL A 196 21.83 7.81 -14.00
C VAL A 196 20.49 8.17 -14.63
N ILE A 197 20.23 9.47 -14.73
CA ILE A 197 19.05 10.00 -15.41
C ILE A 197 19.22 9.78 -16.92
N ARG A 198 18.56 8.77 -17.43
CA ARG A 198 18.64 8.28 -18.80
C ARG A 198 17.25 8.23 -19.43
N GLY A 199 17.16 8.49 -20.74
CA GLY A 199 15.87 8.48 -21.44
C GLY A 199 14.86 9.52 -20.91
N PHE A 200 15.34 10.64 -20.40
CA PHE A 200 14.55 11.65 -19.71
C PHE A 200 13.36 12.13 -20.56
N HIS A 201 13.58 12.57 -21.79
CA HIS A 201 12.51 13.09 -22.62
C HIS A 201 11.49 12.01 -23.06
N THR A 202 11.92 10.75 -23.23
CA THR A 202 11.00 9.65 -23.56
C THR A 202 10.14 9.27 -22.36
N GLU A 203 10.71 9.29 -21.15
CA GLU A 203 9.97 9.02 -19.94
C GLU A 203 8.99 10.13 -19.60
N LEU A 204 9.34 11.37 -19.94
CA LEU A 204 8.45 12.52 -19.79
C LEU A 204 7.14 12.32 -20.58
N GLU A 205 7.18 11.66 -21.75
CA GLU A 205 5.95 11.31 -22.49
C GLU A 205 5.05 10.35 -21.71
N THR A 206 5.63 9.37 -21.00
CA THR A 206 4.86 8.47 -20.14
C THR A 206 4.17 9.25 -19.04
N VAL A 207 4.90 10.11 -18.34
CA VAL A 207 4.34 10.96 -17.27
C VAL A 207 3.27 11.92 -17.81
N TYR A 208 3.41 12.45 -19.02
CA TYR A 208 2.36 13.24 -19.67
C TYR A 208 1.08 12.42 -19.89
N GLU A 209 1.21 11.18 -20.35
CA GLU A 209 0.03 10.31 -20.53
C GLU A 209 -0.65 9.99 -19.20
N GLU A 210 0.12 9.67 -18.17
CA GLU A 210 -0.44 9.43 -16.84
C GLU A 210 -1.17 10.66 -16.30
N LYS A 211 -0.58 11.86 -16.48
CA LYS A 211 -1.27 13.11 -16.12
C LYS A 211 -2.53 13.30 -16.94
N ASN A 212 -2.49 13.07 -18.26
CA ASN A 212 -3.66 13.16 -19.12
C ASN A 212 -4.76 12.15 -18.72
N MET A 213 -4.37 10.92 -18.35
CA MET A 213 -5.30 9.92 -17.82
C MET A 213 -5.90 10.36 -16.48
N SER A 214 -5.10 10.94 -15.60
CA SER A 214 -5.58 11.44 -14.30
C SER A 214 -6.63 12.54 -14.44
N LEU A 215 -6.52 13.39 -15.47
CA LEU A 215 -7.50 14.44 -15.75
C LEU A 215 -8.86 13.89 -16.18
N THR A 216 -8.90 12.68 -16.75
CA THR A 216 -10.15 12.02 -17.16
C THR A 216 -10.76 11.16 -16.05
N SER A 217 -10.09 11.00 -14.92
CA SER A 217 -10.59 10.25 -13.77
C SER A 217 -11.40 11.14 -12.84
N ASP A 218 -12.71 10.93 -12.80
CA ASP A 218 -13.60 11.71 -11.92
C ASP A 218 -13.29 11.49 -10.43
N GLY A 219 -12.93 10.26 -10.04
CA GLY A 219 -12.49 9.96 -8.68
C GLY A 219 -11.23 10.74 -8.29
N ARG A 220 -10.29 10.90 -9.21
CA ARG A 220 -9.07 11.70 -8.97
C ARG A 220 -9.41 13.19 -8.82
N LYS A 221 -10.29 13.71 -9.66
CA LYS A 221 -10.74 15.11 -9.56
C LYS A 221 -11.42 15.39 -8.20
N VAL A 222 -12.30 14.48 -7.76
CA VAL A 222 -12.96 14.58 -6.44
C VAL A 222 -11.92 14.52 -5.31
N TYR A 223 -10.99 13.58 -5.35
CA TYR A 223 -9.91 13.46 -4.36
C TYR A 223 -9.08 14.75 -4.26
N GLU A 224 -8.62 15.31 -5.38
CA GLU A 224 -7.87 16.56 -5.42
C GLU A 224 -8.72 17.75 -4.93
N ALA A 225 -10.02 17.77 -5.24
CA ALA A 225 -10.94 18.79 -4.75
C ALA A 225 -11.14 18.72 -3.24
N VAL A 226 -11.28 17.53 -2.66
CA VAL A 226 -11.35 17.30 -1.20
C VAL A 226 -10.07 17.82 -0.54
N LEU A 227 -8.91 17.39 -1.00
CA LEU A 227 -7.65 17.80 -0.41
C LEU A 227 -7.43 19.31 -0.51
N SER A 228 -7.70 19.91 -1.67
CA SER A 228 -7.54 21.35 -1.85
C SER A 228 -8.56 22.21 -1.08
N ALA A 229 -9.67 21.61 -0.64
CA ALA A 229 -10.63 22.27 0.25
C ALA A 229 -10.22 22.14 1.73
N LEU A 230 -9.66 20.99 2.10
CA LEU A 230 -9.23 20.73 3.48
C LEU A 230 -7.86 21.32 3.80
N PHE A 231 -6.97 21.44 2.81
CA PHE A 231 -5.55 21.83 2.98
C PHE A 231 -5.17 22.97 2.04
N PRO A 232 -5.78 24.17 2.15
CA PRO A 232 -5.52 25.29 1.24
C PRO A 232 -4.09 25.85 1.34
N ASP A 233 -3.41 25.68 2.46
CA ASP A 233 -2.06 26.18 2.71
C ASP A 233 -1.00 25.06 2.72
N HIS A 234 -1.40 23.82 2.99
CA HIS A 234 -0.51 22.68 3.10
C HIS A 234 -0.24 22.02 1.73
N PRO A 235 0.95 21.45 1.47
CA PRO A 235 1.27 20.75 0.22
C PRO A 235 0.29 19.63 -0.18
N TYR A 236 -0.42 19.00 0.75
CA TYR A 236 -1.46 18.02 0.43
C TYR A 236 -2.61 18.59 -0.42
N GLY A 237 -2.90 19.87 -0.31
CA GLY A 237 -3.96 20.51 -1.10
C GLY A 237 -3.47 21.50 -2.14
N THR A 238 -2.23 22.00 -2.01
CA THR A 238 -1.64 22.97 -2.96
C THR A 238 -0.82 22.33 -4.06
N GLN A 239 -0.44 21.05 -3.90
CA GLN A 239 0.32 20.28 -4.87
C GLN A 239 -0.40 18.98 -5.23
N THR A 240 0.01 18.34 -6.32
CA THR A 240 -0.42 16.98 -6.67
C THR A 240 0.82 16.11 -6.90
N VAL A 241 0.75 14.84 -6.54
CA VAL A 241 1.87 13.90 -6.69
C VAL A 241 2.33 13.80 -8.16
N LEU A 242 1.38 13.88 -9.10
CA LEU A 242 1.67 13.88 -10.54
C LEU A 242 2.16 15.24 -11.08
N GLY A 243 2.16 16.28 -10.25
CA GLY A 243 2.51 17.63 -10.66
C GLY A 243 1.44 18.35 -11.46
N THR A 244 1.67 19.63 -11.73
CA THR A 244 0.84 20.44 -12.61
C THR A 244 1.26 20.31 -14.06
N GLN A 245 0.34 20.55 -15.00
CA GLN A 245 0.67 20.59 -16.44
C GLN A 245 1.76 21.61 -16.74
N GLU A 246 1.75 22.75 -16.07
CA GLU A 246 2.73 23.81 -16.26
C GLU A 246 4.14 23.35 -15.85
N ASN A 247 4.26 22.73 -14.69
CA ASN A 247 5.53 22.24 -14.18
C ASN A 247 6.10 21.10 -15.03
N LEU A 248 5.25 20.18 -15.48
CA LEU A 248 5.66 19.08 -16.36
C LEU A 248 6.17 19.60 -17.72
N LYS A 249 5.65 20.74 -18.24
CA LYS A 249 6.16 21.36 -19.47
C LYS A 249 7.53 22.03 -19.30
N ASN A 250 7.97 22.24 -18.06
CA ASN A 250 9.24 22.89 -17.73
C ASN A 250 10.10 22.03 -16.79
N PRO A 251 10.41 20.77 -17.15
CA PRO A 251 11.14 19.86 -16.29
C PRO A 251 12.59 20.30 -16.08
N SER A 252 13.19 19.91 -14.95
CA SER A 252 14.58 20.21 -14.61
C SER A 252 15.31 18.94 -14.18
N ILE A 253 16.29 18.52 -14.97
CA ILE A 253 17.19 17.42 -14.61
C ILE A 253 18.06 17.80 -13.39
N THR A 254 18.49 19.05 -13.32
CA THR A 254 19.28 19.56 -12.19
C THR A 254 18.47 19.51 -10.88
N ASN A 255 17.18 19.90 -10.89
CA ASN A 255 16.35 19.79 -9.70
C ASN A 255 16.15 18.31 -9.29
N ILE A 256 16.00 17.41 -10.24
CA ILE A 256 15.90 15.96 -9.96
C ILE A 256 17.18 15.43 -9.31
N LYS A 257 18.35 15.78 -9.83
CA LYS A 257 19.64 15.40 -9.22
C LYS A 257 19.80 15.99 -7.82
N ASN A 258 19.40 17.23 -7.61
CA ASN A 258 19.42 17.86 -6.29
C ASN A 258 18.46 17.16 -5.33
N TYR A 259 17.28 16.77 -5.79
CA TYR A 259 16.29 16.02 -5.01
C TYR A 259 16.84 14.66 -4.59
N HIS A 260 17.41 13.90 -5.52
CA HIS A 260 18.09 12.64 -5.22
C HIS A 260 19.18 12.82 -4.17
N ASN A 261 20.12 13.72 -4.40
CA ASN A 261 21.26 13.95 -3.50
C ASN A 261 20.83 14.46 -2.11
N THR A 262 19.66 15.09 -1.99
CA THR A 262 19.15 15.61 -0.72
C THR A 262 18.42 14.53 0.07
N TRP A 263 17.55 13.75 -0.57
CA TRP A 263 16.57 12.93 0.09
C TRP A 263 16.82 11.41 0.02
N TYR A 264 17.49 10.92 -1.07
CA TYR A 264 17.80 9.49 -1.26
C TYR A 264 19.12 9.13 -0.57
N VAL A 265 19.12 9.33 0.72
CA VAL A 265 20.30 9.17 1.59
C VAL A 265 19.97 8.23 2.73
N PRO A 266 20.94 7.43 3.24
CA PRO A 266 20.66 6.36 4.18
C PRO A 266 19.93 6.83 5.45
N ASN A 267 20.23 8.01 5.97
CA ASN A 267 19.55 8.56 7.16
C ASN A 267 18.12 9.11 6.87
N ASN A 268 17.60 8.93 5.66
CA ASN A 268 16.22 9.21 5.25
C ASN A 268 15.54 7.98 4.63
N MET A 269 16.14 6.80 4.76
CA MET A 269 15.69 5.58 4.12
C MET A 269 15.51 4.44 5.12
N ALA A 270 14.64 3.50 4.76
CA ALA A 270 14.51 2.23 5.46
C ALA A 270 14.44 1.06 4.48
N ILE A 271 15.06 -0.06 4.86
CA ILE A 271 14.87 -1.37 4.22
C ILE A 271 13.96 -2.19 5.13
N CYS A 272 12.83 -2.65 4.58
CA CYS A 272 11.81 -3.41 5.30
C CYS A 272 11.66 -4.79 4.64
N MET A 273 11.87 -5.88 5.40
CA MET A 273 11.87 -7.22 4.83
C MET A 273 11.06 -8.20 5.69
N SER A 274 10.26 -9.03 5.03
CA SER A 274 9.56 -10.17 5.63
C SER A 274 9.73 -11.41 4.76
N GLY A 275 10.07 -12.54 5.35
CA GLY A 275 10.20 -13.79 4.60
C GLY A 275 11.15 -14.80 5.21
N ASP A 276 11.59 -15.77 4.39
CA ASP A 276 12.47 -16.84 4.80
C ASP A 276 13.95 -16.44 4.68
N PHE A 277 14.50 -15.95 5.76
CA PHE A 277 15.91 -15.59 5.86
C PHE A 277 16.45 -15.72 7.29
N ASP A 278 17.78 -15.69 7.41
CA ASP A 278 18.49 -15.55 8.68
C ASP A 278 18.77 -14.05 8.92
N PRO A 279 18.19 -13.43 9.96
CA PRO A 279 18.35 -11.99 10.20
C PRO A 279 19.80 -11.55 10.44
N ASP A 280 20.61 -12.39 11.08
CA ASP A 280 22.00 -12.04 11.41
C ASP A 280 22.86 -11.99 10.14
N LYS A 281 22.66 -12.95 9.22
CA LYS A 281 23.30 -12.93 7.90
C LYS A 281 22.76 -11.84 7.00
N THR A 282 21.46 -11.57 7.06
CA THR A 282 20.81 -10.55 6.23
C THR A 282 21.33 -9.16 6.56
N ILE A 283 21.45 -8.81 7.86
CA ILE A 283 21.99 -7.50 8.22
C ILE A 283 23.45 -7.33 7.82
N GLU A 284 24.27 -8.40 7.84
CA GLU A 284 25.65 -8.38 7.35
C GLU A 284 25.70 -8.07 5.84
N VAL A 285 24.83 -8.71 5.05
CA VAL A 285 24.71 -8.45 3.60
C VAL A 285 24.25 -7.02 3.35
N ILE A 286 23.22 -6.55 4.05
CA ILE A 286 22.75 -5.16 3.92
C ILE A 286 23.88 -4.18 4.27
N ASN A 287 24.56 -4.38 5.37
CA ASN A 287 25.69 -3.51 5.76
C ASN A 287 26.85 -3.55 4.75
N LYS A 288 27.15 -4.71 4.17
CA LYS A 288 28.17 -4.86 3.12
C LYS A 288 27.92 -3.95 1.93
N TYR A 289 26.66 -3.86 1.47
CA TYR A 289 26.33 -3.11 0.25
C TYR A 289 25.82 -1.70 0.50
N PHE A 290 25.15 -1.43 1.63
CA PHE A 290 24.56 -0.12 1.93
C PHE A 290 25.32 0.67 3.02
N GLY A 291 26.17 0.01 3.81
CA GLY A 291 26.82 0.63 4.97
C GLY A 291 27.81 1.75 4.61
N HIS A 292 28.34 1.78 3.38
CA HIS A 292 29.26 2.82 2.90
C HIS A 292 28.55 4.06 2.33
N LEU A 293 27.24 3.99 2.08
CA LEU A 293 26.47 5.12 1.57
C LEU A 293 26.55 6.31 2.52
N GLN A 294 26.72 7.51 1.97
CA GLN A 294 26.94 8.70 2.76
C GLN A 294 25.62 9.32 3.23
N PRO A 295 25.44 9.56 4.54
CA PRO A 295 24.28 10.26 5.06
C PRO A 295 24.34 11.75 4.69
N ASN A 296 23.17 12.40 4.63
CA ASN A 296 23.07 13.85 4.56
C ASN A 296 22.97 14.44 5.97
N PRO A 297 24.03 15.03 6.53
CA PRO A 297 23.98 15.65 7.87
C PRO A 297 23.07 16.89 7.91
N ASN A 298 22.77 17.47 6.75
CA ASN A 298 21.93 18.65 6.59
C ASN A 298 20.55 18.29 5.98
N LEU A 299 20.04 17.09 6.27
CA LEU A 299 18.72 16.69 5.80
C LEU A 299 17.69 17.75 6.18
N PRO A 300 16.93 18.32 5.21
CA PRO A 300 15.97 19.37 5.51
C PRO A 300 14.88 18.87 6.47
N LYS A 301 14.62 19.63 7.52
CA LYS A 301 13.47 19.43 8.40
C LYS A 301 12.40 20.42 7.98
N LEU A 302 11.47 19.96 7.15
CA LEU A 302 10.36 20.79 6.73
C LEU A 302 9.35 20.89 7.90
N PRO A 303 9.03 22.11 8.35
CA PRO A 303 7.98 22.26 9.35
C PRO A 303 6.63 21.87 8.73
N VAL A 304 5.78 21.25 9.55
CA VAL A 304 4.39 21.02 9.14
C VAL A 304 3.69 22.35 8.97
N THR A 305 3.13 22.61 7.81
CA THR A 305 2.32 23.81 7.57
C THR A 305 1.02 23.71 8.37
N HIS A 306 0.78 24.68 9.24
CA HIS A 306 -0.44 24.72 10.04
C HIS A 306 -1.60 25.29 9.23
N GLU A 307 -2.63 24.48 9.11
CA GLU A 307 -3.88 24.88 8.48
C GLU A 307 -4.77 25.67 9.45
N SER A 308 -5.31 26.78 8.97
CA SER A 308 -6.32 27.53 9.71
C SER A 308 -7.60 26.69 9.93
N PRO A 309 -8.31 26.86 11.07
CA PRO A 309 -9.56 26.15 11.30
C PRO A 309 -10.61 26.48 10.24
N ILE A 310 -11.23 25.46 9.66
CA ILE A 310 -12.39 25.61 8.79
C ILE A 310 -13.60 25.97 9.69
N LYS A 311 -14.31 27.05 9.38
CA LYS A 311 -15.42 27.58 10.19
C LYS A 311 -16.81 27.37 9.60
N ALA A 312 -16.86 27.00 8.33
CA ALA A 312 -18.08 26.70 7.59
C ALA A 312 -17.73 25.78 6.43
N PRO A 313 -18.70 25.04 5.85
CA PRO A 313 -18.44 24.13 4.74
C PRO A 313 -17.74 24.82 3.57
N VAL A 314 -16.66 24.20 3.09
CA VAL A 314 -15.93 24.63 1.89
C VAL A 314 -16.50 23.88 0.70
N VAL A 315 -17.31 24.57 -0.11
CA VAL A 315 -18.04 23.95 -1.22
C VAL A 315 -17.22 24.04 -2.51
N LYS A 316 -17.08 22.90 -3.22
CA LYS A 316 -16.52 22.85 -4.58
C LYS A 316 -17.39 22.01 -5.50
N GLU A 317 -17.40 22.35 -6.79
CA GLU A 317 -18.00 21.54 -7.83
C GLU A 317 -16.92 20.92 -8.73
N VAL A 318 -17.13 19.68 -9.12
CA VAL A 318 -16.30 18.91 -10.05
C VAL A 318 -17.16 18.43 -11.19
N LEU A 319 -16.72 18.63 -12.42
CA LEU A 319 -17.37 18.12 -13.62
C LEU A 319 -16.64 16.87 -14.12
N GLY A 320 -17.41 15.85 -14.52
CA GLY A 320 -16.89 14.62 -15.07
C GLY A 320 -17.97 13.76 -15.72
N VAL A 321 -17.56 12.75 -16.46
CA VAL A 321 -18.46 11.95 -17.31
C VAL A 321 -19.21 10.85 -16.56
N ASP A 322 -18.72 10.47 -15.36
CA ASP A 322 -19.38 9.45 -14.55
C ASP A 322 -20.63 9.99 -13.87
N ALA A 323 -21.44 9.10 -13.31
CA ALA A 323 -22.63 9.46 -12.53
C ALA A 323 -22.32 10.42 -11.38
N GLU A 324 -23.28 11.27 -11.04
CA GLU A 324 -23.17 12.24 -9.97
C GLU A 324 -22.90 11.59 -8.60
N ASN A 325 -22.12 12.26 -7.78
CA ASN A 325 -21.93 11.92 -6.37
C ASN A 325 -21.64 13.15 -5.52
N VAL A 326 -21.84 13.02 -4.22
CA VAL A 326 -21.44 14.02 -3.23
C VAL A 326 -20.45 13.44 -2.26
N THR A 327 -19.40 14.21 -1.93
CA THR A 327 -18.38 13.82 -0.95
C THR A 327 -18.23 14.89 0.11
N LEU A 328 -18.31 14.47 1.38
CA LEU A 328 -18.00 15.27 2.55
C LEU A 328 -16.64 14.84 3.07
N GLY A 329 -15.81 15.76 3.55
CA GLY A 329 -14.50 15.46 4.09
C GLY A 329 -14.17 16.32 5.32
N TRP A 330 -13.63 15.73 6.37
CA TRP A 330 -13.15 16.41 7.58
C TRP A 330 -11.67 16.19 7.78
N ARG A 331 -10.97 17.18 8.32
CA ARG A 331 -9.54 17.14 8.60
C ARG A 331 -9.26 16.69 10.02
N PHE A 332 -8.26 15.83 10.19
CA PHE A 332 -7.80 15.29 11.45
C PHE A 332 -6.29 15.44 11.61
N PRO A 333 -5.73 15.31 12.82
CA PRO A 333 -4.30 15.16 13.01
C PRO A 333 -3.74 13.97 12.24
N GLY A 334 -2.44 14.02 11.90
CA GLY A 334 -1.78 12.97 11.10
C GLY A 334 -1.60 11.64 11.80
N ALA A 335 -1.11 10.67 11.06
CA ALA A 335 -1.03 9.25 11.42
C ALA A 335 -0.23 8.92 12.71
N SER A 336 0.67 9.80 13.16
CA SER A 336 1.38 9.61 14.44
C SER A 336 0.63 10.18 15.65
N SER A 337 -0.56 10.73 15.45
CA SER A 337 -1.36 11.32 16.53
C SER A 337 -2.02 10.25 17.40
N PRO A 338 -2.18 10.50 18.71
CA PRO A 338 -2.97 9.64 19.59
C PRO A 338 -4.45 9.50 19.17
N GLU A 339 -4.97 10.43 18.39
CA GLU A 339 -6.33 10.40 17.84
C GLU A 339 -6.51 9.39 16.69
N GLU A 340 -5.45 8.85 16.12
CA GLU A 340 -5.50 7.87 15.01
C GLU A 340 -6.34 6.63 15.37
N ASP A 341 -6.15 6.09 16.56
CA ASP A 341 -6.92 4.92 17.04
C ASP A 341 -8.43 5.22 17.11
N LEU A 342 -8.80 6.41 17.57
CA LEU A 342 -10.21 6.84 17.64
C LEU A 342 -10.79 7.10 16.25
N LEU A 343 -10.01 7.68 15.33
CA LEU A 343 -10.41 7.90 13.95
C LEU A 343 -10.71 6.59 13.24
N ASN A 344 -9.82 5.60 13.39
CA ASN A 344 -9.97 4.29 12.78
C ASN A 344 -11.21 3.55 13.31
N LEU A 345 -11.43 3.53 14.63
CA LEU A 345 -12.64 2.93 15.21
C LEU A 345 -13.90 3.70 14.84
N THR A 346 -13.84 5.01 14.74
CA THR A 346 -14.96 5.82 14.26
C THR A 346 -15.31 5.45 12.81
N GLY A 347 -14.30 5.26 11.96
CA GLY A 347 -14.47 4.76 10.60
C GLY A 347 -15.25 3.45 10.54
N GLU A 348 -14.86 2.47 11.36
CA GLU A 348 -15.53 1.17 11.46
C GLU A 348 -16.99 1.29 11.98
N ILE A 349 -17.26 2.20 12.91
CA ILE A 349 -18.62 2.44 13.39
C ILE A 349 -19.49 3.10 12.32
N VAL A 350 -18.91 3.99 11.52
CA VAL A 350 -19.65 4.68 10.45
C VAL A 350 -19.88 3.75 9.27
N ASN A 351 -18.85 3.03 8.80
CA ASN A 351 -18.95 2.16 7.63
C ASN A 351 -17.93 1.02 7.69
N ASN A 352 -18.39 -0.21 7.75
CA ASN A 352 -17.58 -1.42 7.78
C ASN A 352 -18.01 -2.46 6.74
N GLY A 353 -18.96 -2.10 5.86
CA GLY A 353 -19.50 -2.96 4.81
C GLY A 353 -20.56 -3.96 5.29
N LYS A 354 -20.95 -3.95 6.58
CA LYS A 354 -21.91 -4.91 7.17
C LYS A 354 -22.89 -4.26 8.16
N ALA A 355 -22.37 -3.66 9.21
CA ALA A 355 -23.12 -3.24 10.39
C ALA A 355 -22.87 -1.78 10.81
N GLY A 356 -22.09 -1.03 10.03
CA GLY A 356 -21.87 0.40 10.27
C GLY A 356 -23.13 1.24 10.03
N LEU A 357 -23.15 2.44 10.54
CA LEU A 357 -24.30 3.35 10.41
C LEU A 357 -24.72 3.54 8.95
N LEU A 358 -23.78 3.78 8.04
CA LEU A 358 -24.09 3.91 6.61
C LEU A 358 -24.59 2.59 6.00
N ASP A 359 -24.02 1.47 6.45
CA ASP A 359 -24.37 0.16 5.91
C ASP A 359 -25.81 -0.20 6.22
N VAL A 360 -26.19 -0.04 7.51
CA VAL A 360 -27.50 -0.42 8.01
C VAL A 360 -28.57 0.58 7.61
N ASP A 361 -28.30 1.86 7.79
CA ASP A 361 -29.34 2.88 7.68
C ASP A 361 -29.51 3.48 6.29
N LEU A 362 -28.48 3.39 5.44
CA LEU A 362 -28.53 3.94 4.08
C LEU A 362 -28.48 2.89 3.00
N VAL A 363 -27.51 1.94 3.05
CA VAL A 363 -27.32 0.94 1.99
C VAL A 363 -28.39 -0.14 2.07
N GLN A 364 -28.54 -0.81 3.23
CA GLN A 364 -29.51 -1.90 3.39
C GLN A 364 -30.96 -1.42 3.30
N GLN A 365 -31.24 -0.18 3.70
CA GLN A 365 -32.55 0.44 3.53
C GLN A 365 -32.74 1.11 2.16
N GLN A 366 -31.78 0.94 1.26
CA GLN A 366 -31.81 1.51 -0.10
C GLN A 366 -32.15 3.01 -0.14
N LYS A 367 -31.70 3.79 0.85
CA LYS A 367 -31.92 5.25 0.89
C LYS A 367 -31.01 6.01 -0.06
N VAL A 368 -29.91 5.40 -0.49
CA VAL A 368 -28.98 5.88 -1.53
C VAL A 368 -28.69 4.75 -2.50
N LEU A 369 -28.14 5.06 -3.67
CA LEU A 369 -27.70 4.03 -4.61
C LEU A 369 -26.47 3.28 -4.07
N SER A 370 -25.51 4.02 -3.55
CA SER A 370 -24.33 3.48 -2.87
C SER A 370 -23.69 4.58 -2.01
N CYS A 371 -23.01 4.19 -0.95
CA CYS A 371 -22.16 5.09 -0.17
C CYS A 371 -21.01 4.33 0.48
N TYR A 372 -19.97 5.07 0.85
CA TYR A 372 -18.86 4.57 1.65
C TYR A 372 -18.29 5.70 2.51
N ALA A 373 -17.57 5.33 3.55
CA ALA A 373 -16.73 6.23 4.32
C ALA A 373 -15.35 5.61 4.56
N GLY A 374 -14.33 6.46 4.71
CA GLY A 374 -12.96 6.00 4.96
C GLY A 374 -12.00 7.13 5.24
N THR A 375 -10.79 6.76 5.66
CA THR A 375 -9.72 7.70 6.00
C THR A 375 -8.65 7.75 4.91
N TYR A 376 -8.26 8.96 4.49
CA TYR A 376 -7.02 9.20 3.76
C TYR A 376 -5.92 9.44 4.79
N GLY A 377 -5.16 8.37 5.10
CA GLY A 377 -4.07 8.41 6.06
C GLY A 377 -2.82 9.06 5.48
N MET A 378 -2.31 10.11 6.12
CA MET A 378 -1.10 10.84 5.72
C MET A 378 -0.32 11.25 6.98
N ALA A 379 0.99 11.52 6.82
CA ALA A 379 1.87 11.76 7.96
C ALA A 379 1.52 13.01 8.78
N ASP A 380 1.22 14.13 8.12
CA ASP A 380 1.02 15.43 8.79
C ASP A 380 -0.44 15.67 9.18
N TYR A 381 -1.39 15.21 8.37
CA TYR A 381 -2.83 15.29 8.59
C TYR A 381 -3.53 14.07 8.00
N ASN A 382 -4.69 13.72 8.55
CA ASN A 382 -5.62 12.77 7.98
C ASN A 382 -6.87 13.48 7.44
N ALA A 383 -7.57 12.85 6.50
CA ALA A 383 -8.89 13.26 6.08
C ALA A 383 -9.86 12.08 6.17
N PHE A 384 -10.95 12.24 6.88
CA PHE A 384 -12.06 11.29 6.87
C PHE A 384 -13.08 11.74 5.83
N VAL A 385 -13.48 10.86 4.93
CA VAL A 385 -14.41 11.18 3.84
C VAL A 385 -15.62 10.27 3.86
N MET A 386 -16.78 10.84 3.48
CA MET A 386 -18.01 10.11 3.20
C MET A 386 -18.44 10.46 1.79
N SER A 387 -18.65 9.46 0.93
CA SER A 387 -19.05 9.67 -0.45
C SER A 387 -20.26 8.83 -0.81
N GLY A 388 -21.20 9.39 -1.57
CA GLY A 388 -22.42 8.68 -1.94
C GLY A 388 -23.02 9.11 -3.26
N ARG A 389 -23.71 8.15 -3.89
CA ARG A 389 -24.43 8.32 -5.16
C ARG A 389 -25.92 8.36 -4.89
N PRO A 390 -26.64 9.35 -5.47
CA PRO A 390 -28.08 9.44 -5.35
C PRO A 390 -28.74 8.32 -6.15
N LYS A 391 -29.88 7.86 -5.67
CA LYS A 391 -30.79 7.03 -6.48
C LYS A 391 -31.64 7.92 -7.42
N GLN A 392 -32.35 7.31 -8.33
CA GLN A 392 -33.19 8.03 -9.29
C GLN A 392 -34.16 8.98 -8.60
N GLY A 393 -34.13 10.25 -8.98
CA GLY A 393 -35.00 11.30 -8.44
C GLY A 393 -34.53 11.92 -7.11
N GLN A 394 -33.42 11.46 -6.56
CA GLN A 394 -32.78 12.02 -5.38
C GLN A 394 -31.72 13.06 -5.77
N THR A 395 -31.64 14.14 -5.02
CA THR A 395 -30.61 15.18 -5.21
C THR A 395 -29.32 14.85 -4.46
N LEU A 396 -28.22 15.50 -4.83
CA LEU A 396 -26.95 15.42 -4.07
C LEU A 396 -27.09 15.99 -2.66
N ASP A 397 -27.96 17.02 -2.48
CA ASP A 397 -28.26 17.58 -1.16
C ASP A 397 -29.01 16.59 -0.28
N ASP A 398 -29.94 15.80 -0.82
CA ASP A 398 -30.62 14.76 -0.05
C ASP A 398 -29.61 13.73 0.48
N VAL A 399 -28.62 13.33 -0.31
CA VAL A 399 -27.57 12.41 0.13
C VAL A 399 -26.66 13.05 1.18
N LYS A 400 -26.26 14.32 1.00
CA LYS A 400 -25.50 15.10 2.00
C LYS A 400 -26.26 15.14 3.33
N ASP A 401 -27.55 15.44 3.32
CA ASP A 401 -28.36 15.56 4.54
C ASP A 401 -28.51 14.21 5.25
N LEU A 402 -28.60 13.10 4.51
CA LEU A 402 -28.52 11.75 5.08
C LEU A 402 -27.17 11.51 5.79
N PHE A 403 -26.04 11.88 5.20
CA PHE A 403 -24.72 11.74 5.82
C PHE A 403 -24.60 12.54 7.10
N LEU A 404 -25.03 13.80 7.07
CA LEU A 404 -25.00 14.65 8.26
C LEU A 404 -25.90 14.10 9.37
N ALA A 405 -27.04 13.48 9.01
CA ALA A 405 -27.91 12.81 9.99
C ALA A 405 -27.21 11.62 10.66
N GLU A 406 -26.44 10.81 9.92
CA GLU A 406 -25.66 9.71 10.50
C GLU A 406 -24.52 10.22 11.40
N ILE A 407 -23.86 11.32 11.03
CA ILE A 407 -22.87 11.98 11.89
C ILE A 407 -23.53 12.48 13.20
N GLU A 408 -24.75 13.01 13.13
CA GLU A 408 -25.48 13.43 14.34
C GLU A 408 -25.87 12.24 15.24
N LYS A 409 -26.17 11.06 14.69
CA LYS A 409 -26.35 9.83 15.46
C LYS A 409 -25.05 9.44 16.17
N LEU A 410 -23.93 9.42 15.43
CA LEU A 410 -22.61 9.15 16.00
C LEU A 410 -22.29 10.08 17.18
N LYS A 411 -22.51 11.38 17.03
CA LYS A 411 -22.28 12.42 18.08
C LYS A 411 -23.17 12.24 19.30
N LYS A 412 -24.38 11.71 19.14
CA LYS A 412 -25.32 11.41 20.23
C LYS A 412 -25.07 10.03 20.86
N GLY A 413 -24.19 9.22 20.26
CA GLY A 413 -24.00 7.83 20.66
C GLY A 413 -25.18 6.92 20.32
N ASP A 414 -25.97 7.29 19.30
CA ASP A 414 -27.12 6.52 18.84
C ASP A 414 -26.65 5.41 17.89
N PHE A 415 -25.87 4.49 18.43
CA PHE A 415 -25.41 3.25 17.81
C PHE A 415 -25.26 2.15 18.88
N ASP A 416 -25.35 0.90 18.45
CA ASP A 416 -25.25 -0.25 19.37
C ASP A 416 -23.87 -0.28 20.08
N GLU A 417 -23.87 -0.45 21.39
CA GLU A 417 -22.63 -0.58 22.19
C GLU A 417 -21.82 -1.80 21.77
N GLY A 418 -22.49 -2.89 21.40
CA GLY A 418 -21.86 -4.10 20.85
C GLY A 418 -21.14 -3.89 19.51
N LEU A 419 -21.45 -2.82 18.77
CA LEU A 419 -20.77 -2.50 17.52
C LEU A 419 -19.31 -2.11 17.74
N LEU A 420 -18.99 -1.41 18.83
CA LEU A 420 -17.60 -1.05 19.16
C LEU A 420 -16.78 -2.31 19.49
N GLU A 421 -17.31 -3.23 20.28
CA GLU A 421 -16.64 -4.52 20.57
C GLU A 421 -16.45 -5.33 19.28
N ALA A 422 -17.47 -5.37 18.43
CA ALA A 422 -17.40 -6.02 17.13
C ALA A 422 -16.32 -5.40 16.22
N ALA A 423 -16.23 -4.07 16.17
CA ALA A 423 -15.19 -3.38 15.40
C ALA A 423 -13.76 -3.75 15.87
N ILE A 424 -13.54 -3.81 17.19
CA ILE A 424 -12.26 -4.22 17.77
C ILE A 424 -11.94 -5.68 17.43
N ASN A 425 -12.93 -6.60 17.48
CA ASN A 425 -12.74 -8.00 17.10
C ASN A 425 -12.42 -8.16 15.59
N ASN A 426 -13.07 -7.39 14.74
CA ASN A 426 -12.76 -7.37 13.30
C ASN A 426 -11.37 -6.77 13.05
N TYR A 427 -10.98 -5.75 13.78
CA TYR A 427 -9.62 -5.22 13.72
C TYR A 427 -8.58 -6.28 14.10
N LYS A 428 -8.82 -7.04 15.17
CA LYS A 428 -8.00 -8.20 15.58
C LYS A 428 -7.90 -9.24 14.44
N LEU A 429 -9.03 -9.59 13.82
CA LEU A 429 -9.05 -10.52 12.69
C LEU A 429 -8.23 -10.00 11.50
N MET A 430 -8.42 -8.73 11.11
CA MET A 430 -7.67 -8.11 10.02
C MET A 430 -6.17 -8.05 10.31
N GLN A 431 -5.78 -7.80 11.57
CA GLN A 431 -4.38 -7.86 11.97
C GLN A 431 -3.80 -9.27 11.80
N MET A 432 -4.55 -10.33 12.12
CA MET A 432 -4.10 -11.72 11.88
C MET A 432 -3.86 -11.98 10.40
N TYR A 433 -4.76 -11.54 9.51
CA TYR A 433 -4.56 -11.68 8.06
C TYR A 433 -3.34 -10.88 7.54
N ARG A 434 -3.11 -9.67 8.07
CA ARG A 434 -1.91 -8.89 7.72
C ARG A 434 -0.63 -9.60 8.14
N LEU A 435 -0.64 -10.32 9.25
CA LEU A 435 0.51 -11.06 9.76
C LEU A 435 0.82 -12.36 8.99
N ASP A 436 -0.14 -12.90 8.24
CA ASP A 436 0.08 -14.08 7.40
C ASP A 436 0.80 -13.77 6.08
N ASN A 437 0.74 -12.52 5.62
CA ASN A 437 1.26 -12.13 4.32
C ASN A 437 2.58 -11.34 4.43
N ASN A 438 3.63 -11.79 3.73
CA ASN A 438 4.94 -11.13 3.76
C ASN A 438 4.89 -9.68 3.30
N SER A 439 4.10 -9.37 2.27
CA SER A 439 3.93 -8.01 1.77
C SER A 439 3.31 -7.11 2.84
N SER A 440 2.22 -7.54 3.47
CA SER A 440 1.55 -6.78 4.53
C SER A 440 2.44 -6.59 5.77
N ARG A 441 3.19 -7.65 6.16
CA ARG A 441 4.15 -7.56 7.29
C ARG A 441 5.23 -6.52 7.03
N ALA A 442 5.83 -6.52 5.85
CA ALA A 442 6.87 -5.57 5.49
C ALA A 442 6.31 -4.14 5.29
N ASP A 443 5.08 -4.00 4.77
CA ASP A 443 4.39 -2.73 4.60
C ASP A 443 4.04 -2.05 5.94
N MET A 444 3.76 -2.82 6.99
CA MET A 444 3.60 -2.25 8.35
C MET A 444 4.86 -1.51 8.80
N PHE A 445 6.06 -2.01 8.48
CA PHE A 445 7.31 -1.30 8.78
C PHE A 445 7.47 -0.05 7.93
N VAL A 446 7.10 -0.11 6.64
CA VAL A 446 7.09 1.07 5.75
C VAL A 446 6.21 2.16 6.36
N SER A 447 4.98 1.81 6.73
CA SER A 447 4.02 2.74 7.33
C SER A 447 4.54 3.35 8.64
N ALA A 448 5.09 2.54 9.55
CA ALA A 448 5.67 3.00 10.80
C ALA A 448 6.85 3.97 10.56
N PHE A 449 7.76 3.62 9.64
CA PHE A 449 8.91 4.46 9.29
C PHE A 449 8.48 5.79 8.69
N ILE A 450 7.61 5.78 7.69
CA ILE A 450 7.15 6.99 6.98
C ILE A 450 6.40 7.93 7.91
N ASN A 451 5.47 7.38 8.69
CA ASN A 451 4.64 8.16 9.61
C ASN A 451 5.39 8.57 10.90
N GLY A 452 6.57 8.00 11.13
CA GLY A 452 7.36 8.27 12.34
C GLY A 452 6.75 7.69 13.61
N VAL A 453 6.02 6.58 13.47
CA VAL A 453 5.42 5.83 14.58
C VAL A 453 6.46 4.86 15.15
N ASP A 454 6.62 4.86 16.46
CA ASP A 454 7.52 3.92 17.13
C ASP A 454 6.93 2.50 17.06
N TRP A 455 7.75 1.50 16.72
CA TRP A 455 7.28 0.12 16.58
C TRP A 455 6.61 -0.44 17.84
N LYS A 456 7.02 0.01 19.03
CA LYS A 456 6.33 -0.37 20.27
C LYS A 456 4.90 0.12 20.32
N ASP A 457 4.60 1.27 19.71
CA ASP A 457 3.25 1.84 19.66
C ASP A 457 2.38 1.08 18.65
N GLU A 458 2.95 0.62 17.53
CA GLU A 458 2.27 -0.29 16.59
C GLU A 458 1.91 -1.62 17.28
N VAL A 459 2.86 -2.26 17.96
CA VAL A 459 2.63 -3.52 18.68
C VAL A 459 1.55 -3.37 19.77
N ALA A 460 1.48 -2.22 20.43
CA ALA A 460 0.51 -1.94 21.49
C ALA A 460 -0.87 -1.49 20.97
N GLN A 461 -1.05 -1.31 19.66
CA GLN A 461 -2.27 -0.72 19.10
C GLN A 461 -3.53 -1.51 19.48
N LEU A 462 -3.54 -2.83 19.29
CA LEU A 462 -4.72 -3.64 19.63
C LEU A 462 -5.08 -3.57 21.13
N GLU A 463 -4.08 -3.48 22.01
CA GLU A 463 -4.30 -3.30 23.44
C GLU A 463 -4.90 -1.92 23.75
N ARG A 464 -4.48 -0.86 23.04
CA ARG A 464 -5.08 0.49 23.17
C ARG A 464 -6.51 0.49 22.67
N LEU A 465 -6.77 -0.07 21.48
CA LEU A 465 -8.13 -0.15 20.89
C LEU A 465 -9.10 -0.88 21.84
N SER A 466 -8.65 -1.97 22.49
CA SER A 466 -9.49 -2.75 23.42
C SER A 466 -9.96 -1.99 24.67
N LYS A 467 -9.35 -0.85 24.95
CA LYS A 467 -9.68 0.02 26.09
C LYS A 467 -10.54 1.22 25.71
N VAL A 468 -10.82 1.41 24.43
CA VAL A 468 -11.65 2.52 23.95
C VAL A 468 -13.08 2.30 24.35
N THR A 469 -13.71 3.35 24.87
CA THR A 469 -15.12 3.35 25.28
C THR A 469 -16.01 4.07 24.28
N LYS A 470 -17.29 3.73 24.27
CA LYS A 470 -18.29 4.42 23.46
C LYS A 470 -18.29 5.94 23.72
N GLN A 471 -18.12 6.37 24.98
CA GLN A 471 -18.08 7.79 25.32
C GLN A 471 -16.89 8.50 24.66
N GLN A 472 -15.72 7.86 24.59
CA GLN A 472 -14.55 8.44 23.89
C GLN A 472 -14.81 8.63 22.39
N ILE A 473 -15.52 7.71 21.74
CA ILE A 473 -15.94 7.86 20.34
C ILE A 473 -16.93 9.04 20.20
N VAL A 474 -17.90 9.15 21.10
CA VAL A 474 -18.87 10.27 21.11
C VAL A 474 -18.16 11.63 21.31
N ASP A 475 -17.26 11.70 22.28
CA ASP A 475 -16.48 12.91 22.55
C ASP A 475 -15.60 13.30 21.36
N PHE A 476 -14.94 12.30 20.73
CA PHE A 476 -14.16 12.48 19.54
C PHE A 476 -15.02 12.98 18.36
N ALA A 477 -16.19 12.38 18.15
CA ALA A 477 -17.10 12.81 17.10
C ALA A 477 -17.57 14.25 17.31
N ASN A 478 -17.93 14.63 18.55
CA ASN A 478 -18.33 16.00 18.87
C ASN A 478 -17.19 17.02 18.73
N LYS A 479 -15.93 16.59 18.92
CA LYS A 479 -14.75 17.45 18.75
C LYS A 479 -14.47 17.76 17.29
N TYR A 480 -14.62 16.78 16.40
CA TYR A 480 -14.09 16.87 15.04
C TYR A 480 -15.14 17.02 13.94
N PHE A 481 -16.35 16.44 14.09
CA PHE A 481 -17.40 16.47 13.06
C PHE A 481 -18.38 17.62 13.29
N GLY A 482 -17.98 18.82 12.90
CA GLY A 482 -18.83 20.01 12.89
C GLY A 482 -19.06 20.51 11.46
N ASP A 483 -19.45 21.78 11.33
CA ASP A 483 -19.59 22.46 10.03
C ASP A 483 -18.24 22.77 9.35
N ASN A 484 -17.17 22.15 9.81
CA ASN A 484 -15.78 22.33 9.39
C ASN A 484 -15.38 21.31 8.32
N TYR A 485 -16.21 21.09 7.31
CA TYR A 485 -15.99 20.07 6.28
C TYR A 485 -15.85 20.64 4.87
N ALA A 486 -15.15 19.88 4.03
CA ALA A 486 -15.18 20.05 2.58
C ALA A 486 -16.46 19.40 2.04
N LEU A 487 -17.16 20.09 1.13
CA LEU A 487 -18.34 19.58 0.43
C LEU A 487 -18.11 19.62 -1.06
N ILE A 488 -17.95 18.45 -1.67
CA ILE A 488 -17.65 18.31 -3.09
C ILE A 488 -18.86 17.74 -3.82
N TYR A 489 -19.44 18.53 -4.70
CA TYR A 489 -20.47 18.08 -5.64
C TYR A 489 -19.82 17.65 -6.96
N LYS A 490 -19.78 16.36 -7.24
CA LYS A 490 -19.39 15.87 -8.55
C LYS A 490 -20.65 15.77 -9.41
N ARG A 491 -20.68 16.56 -10.48
CA ARG A 491 -21.80 16.59 -11.42
C ARG A 491 -21.42 15.95 -12.75
N GLU A 492 -22.41 15.33 -13.41
CA GLU A 492 -22.23 14.81 -14.76
C GLU A 492 -22.08 15.97 -15.76
N GLY A 493 -21.03 15.95 -16.54
CA GLY A 493 -20.75 16.97 -17.54
C GLY A 493 -19.28 16.96 -17.98
N LYS A 494 -19.01 17.68 -19.06
CA LYS A 494 -17.64 17.88 -19.56
C LYS A 494 -17.07 19.15 -18.96
N ASP A 495 -15.91 19.06 -18.35
CA ASP A 495 -15.17 20.23 -17.89
C ASP A 495 -14.63 21.03 -19.10
N PRO A 496 -15.11 22.27 -19.34
CA PRO A 496 -14.64 23.08 -20.46
C PRO A 496 -13.19 23.55 -20.30
N ASN A 497 -12.63 23.46 -19.09
CA ASN A 497 -11.26 23.87 -18.78
C ASN A 497 -10.27 22.70 -18.85
N GLU A 498 -10.75 21.47 -19.03
CA GLU A 498 -9.90 20.29 -19.18
C GLU A 498 -9.07 20.40 -20.47
N LYS A 499 -7.78 20.59 -20.32
CA LYS A 499 -6.85 20.60 -21.44
C LYS A 499 -5.84 19.48 -21.25
N LYS A 500 -5.72 18.63 -22.25
CA LYS A 500 -4.65 17.63 -22.31
C LYS A 500 -3.31 18.31 -22.56
N ILE A 501 -2.25 17.71 -22.05
CA ILE A 501 -0.88 18.14 -22.39
C ILE A 501 -0.61 17.72 -23.83
N ASP A 502 -0.31 18.69 -24.69
CA ASP A 502 0.21 18.40 -26.02
C ASP A 502 1.65 17.92 -25.93
N LYS A 503 1.91 16.76 -26.51
CA LYS A 503 3.23 16.15 -26.52
C LYS A 503 4.07 16.72 -27.67
N PRO A 504 5.32 17.12 -27.43
CA PRO A 504 6.23 17.36 -28.52
C PRO A 504 6.51 16.06 -29.28
N LYS A 505 6.72 16.16 -30.58
CA LYS A 505 7.16 15.01 -31.39
C LYS A 505 8.59 14.68 -31.04
N ILE A 506 8.87 13.42 -30.76
CA ILE A 506 10.20 12.90 -30.49
C ILE A 506 10.62 11.89 -31.56
N THR A 507 11.92 11.80 -31.80
CA THR A 507 12.51 10.78 -32.67
C THR A 507 12.49 9.42 -31.93
N PRO A 508 12.00 8.34 -32.58
CA PRO A 508 12.05 7.01 -31.96
C PRO A 508 13.48 6.62 -31.59
N ILE A 509 13.67 6.26 -30.32
CA ILE A 509 14.99 5.88 -29.79
C ILE A 509 15.48 4.55 -30.34
N VAL A 510 16.81 4.33 -30.32
CA VAL A 510 17.41 3.03 -30.63
C VAL A 510 17.09 2.04 -29.52
N MET A 511 16.56 0.88 -29.91
CA MET A 511 16.15 -0.17 -28.97
C MET A 511 17.20 -1.29 -28.93
N ASN A 512 18.18 -1.19 -28.04
CA ASN A 512 19.25 -2.17 -27.85
C ASN A 512 18.79 -3.33 -26.94
N ARG A 513 17.62 -3.94 -27.23
CA ARG A 513 16.98 -4.93 -26.34
C ARG A 513 17.81 -6.20 -26.15
N ASP A 514 18.61 -6.59 -27.16
CA ASP A 514 19.44 -7.80 -27.12
C ASP A 514 20.81 -7.57 -26.45
N SER A 515 21.13 -6.32 -26.13
CA SER A 515 22.35 -5.95 -25.42
C SER A 515 22.26 -6.28 -23.94
N SER A 516 23.40 -6.51 -23.32
CA SER A 516 23.55 -6.78 -21.89
C SER A 516 24.80 -6.12 -21.35
N SER A 517 24.70 -5.44 -20.22
CA SER A 517 25.84 -4.87 -19.51
C SER A 517 26.75 -5.98 -18.93
N VAL A 518 27.95 -5.60 -18.56
CA VAL A 518 28.85 -6.51 -17.81
C VAL A 518 28.24 -6.85 -16.45
N PHE A 519 27.58 -5.89 -15.81
CA PHE A 519 26.94 -6.07 -14.51
C PHE A 519 25.82 -7.14 -14.55
N LEU A 520 24.95 -7.12 -15.57
CA LEU A 520 23.93 -8.16 -15.74
C LEU A 520 24.56 -9.55 -15.91
N LYS A 521 25.61 -9.65 -16.72
CA LYS A 521 26.33 -10.93 -16.92
C LYS A 521 26.98 -11.43 -15.62
N GLU A 522 27.53 -10.52 -14.80
CA GLU A 522 28.06 -10.88 -13.48
C GLU A 522 26.97 -11.43 -12.56
N ILE A 523 25.80 -10.79 -12.49
CA ILE A 523 24.67 -11.27 -11.69
C ILE A 523 24.20 -12.65 -12.16
N GLN A 524 24.08 -12.85 -13.48
CA GLN A 524 23.68 -14.15 -14.06
C GLN A 524 24.70 -15.28 -13.83
N ALA A 525 25.98 -14.93 -13.64
CA ALA A 525 27.03 -15.90 -13.38
C ALA A 525 27.17 -16.31 -11.90
N VAL A 526 26.45 -15.66 -10.99
CA VAL A 526 26.50 -16.01 -9.56
C VAL A 526 25.77 -17.33 -9.34
N GLU A 527 26.50 -18.33 -8.87
CA GLU A 527 25.91 -19.58 -8.41
C GLU A 527 25.31 -19.39 -7.02
N VAL A 528 24.04 -19.74 -6.86
CA VAL A 528 23.32 -19.74 -5.59
C VAL A 528 22.88 -21.14 -5.23
N ALA A 529 22.82 -21.45 -3.94
CA ALA A 529 22.28 -22.73 -3.49
C ALA A 529 20.81 -22.88 -3.95
N PRO A 530 20.40 -24.03 -4.51
CA PRO A 530 19.03 -24.21 -4.94
C PRO A 530 18.07 -24.20 -3.74
N ILE A 531 16.84 -23.77 -4.00
CA ILE A 531 15.73 -23.92 -3.06
C ILE A 531 15.11 -25.29 -3.32
N GLU A 532 15.15 -26.15 -2.31
CA GLU A 532 14.58 -27.49 -2.43
C GLU A 532 13.05 -27.43 -2.36
N PRO A 533 12.32 -28.09 -3.28
CA PRO A 533 10.87 -28.10 -3.27
C PRO A 533 10.32 -28.89 -2.08
N VAL A 534 9.29 -28.39 -1.45
CA VAL A 534 8.52 -29.09 -0.41
C VAL A 534 7.25 -29.65 -1.05
N PHE A 535 7.15 -30.99 -1.08
CA PHE A 535 5.97 -31.66 -1.61
C PHE A 535 4.98 -31.98 -0.48
N LEU A 536 3.70 -31.69 -0.72
CA LEU A 536 2.62 -32.09 0.19
C LEU A 536 2.33 -33.58 0.05
N ASP A 537 2.20 -34.27 1.18
CA ASP A 537 1.72 -35.65 1.27
C ASP A 537 0.30 -35.63 1.82
N TYR A 538 -0.69 -35.71 0.95
CA TYR A 538 -2.11 -35.60 1.33
C TYR A 538 -2.59 -36.70 2.29
N ASP A 539 -1.84 -37.77 2.46
CA ASP A 539 -2.16 -38.82 3.44
C ASP A 539 -1.59 -38.53 4.83
N LYS A 540 -0.53 -37.69 4.92
CA LYS A 540 0.10 -37.30 6.18
C LYS A 540 -0.27 -35.86 6.61
N ASP A 541 -0.37 -34.96 5.62
CA ASP A 541 -0.56 -33.53 5.89
C ASP A 541 -2.04 -33.16 6.10
N LEU A 542 -2.98 -34.04 5.73
CA LEU A 542 -4.42 -33.86 5.90
C LEU A 542 -5.03 -34.97 6.73
N GLN A 543 -6.03 -34.62 7.55
CA GLN A 543 -6.93 -35.58 8.16
C GLN A 543 -8.17 -35.74 7.27
N LYS A 544 -8.45 -37.01 6.88
CA LYS A 544 -9.62 -37.35 6.11
C LYS A 544 -10.70 -37.84 7.08
N LEU A 545 -11.75 -37.06 7.23
CA LEU A 545 -12.87 -37.29 8.14
C LEU A 545 -14.17 -37.46 7.34
N THR A 546 -15.21 -37.95 8.00
CA THR A 546 -16.54 -38.04 7.42
C THR A 546 -17.53 -37.38 8.38
N ALA A 547 -18.25 -36.38 7.90
CA ALA A 547 -19.33 -35.75 8.65
C ALA A 547 -20.62 -36.62 8.56
N LYS A 548 -21.68 -36.18 9.25
CA LYS A 548 -23.02 -36.83 9.13
C LYS A 548 -23.44 -36.82 7.64
N SER A 549 -24.21 -37.85 7.26
CA SER A 549 -24.69 -38.01 5.86
C SER A 549 -23.57 -38.30 4.84
N ASP A 550 -22.48 -38.92 5.29
CA ASP A 550 -21.34 -39.36 4.49
C ASP A 550 -20.61 -38.25 3.73
N ILE A 551 -20.71 -36.99 4.20
CA ILE A 551 -20.00 -35.86 3.60
C ILE A 551 -18.50 -35.99 3.93
N PRO A 552 -17.61 -36.09 2.92
CA PRO A 552 -16.17 -36.13 3.14
C PRO A 552 -15.65 -34.75 3.62
N VAL A 553 -14.76 -34.77 4.61
CA VAL A 553 -14.13 -33.58 5.16
C VAL A 553 -12.61 -33.74 5.11
N LEU A 554 -11.95 -32.80 4.49
CA LEU A 554 -10.50 -32.66 4.53
C LEU A 554 -10.15 -31.59 5.56
N TYR A 555 -9.40 -31.98 6.58
CA TYR A 555 -9.06 -31.08 7.69
C TYR A 555 -7.54 -30.93 7.85
N LYS A 556 -7.12 -29.69 8.02
CA LYS A 556 -5.76 -29.33 8.45
C LYS A 556 -5.86 -28.27 9.55
N GLN A 557 -5.18 -28.52 10.68
CA GLN A 557 -5.12 -27.54 11.75
C GLN A 557 -4.31 -26.31 11.32
N ASN A 558 -4.86 -25.12 11.51
CA ASN A 558 -4.09 -23.88 11.43
C ASN A 558 -3.17 -23.79 12.66
N MET A 559 -1.86 -23.76 12.41
CA MET A 559 -0.83 -23.67 13.45
C MET A 559 -0.23 -22.27 13.56
N THR A 560 -0.65 -21.33 12.69
CA THR A 560 -0.06 -20.00 12.55
C THR A 560 -0.79 -18.98 13.43
N ASN A 561 -2.13 -19.04 13.44
CA ASN A 561 -2.97 -18.10 14.18
C ASN A 561 -4.34 -18.72 14.56
N ASP A 562 -5.22 -17.91 15.14
CA ASP A 562 -6.57 -18.30 15.56
C ASP A 562 -7.65 -17.96 14.52
N VAL A 563 -7.32 -18.04 13.23
CA VAL A 563 -8.28 -17.94 12.13
C VAL A 563 -8.67 -19.34 11.64
N PHE A 564 -9.94 -19.53 11.33
CA PHE A 564 -10.42 -20.71 10.59
C PHE A 564 -10.84 -20.31 9.18
N SER A 565 -10.68 -21.23 8.25
CA SER A 565 -11.26 -21.19 6.91
C SER A 565 -11.98 -22.51 6.66
N LEU A 566 -13.27 -22.44 6.35
CA LEU A 566 -14.12 -23.61 6.05
C LEU A 566 -14.70 -23.42 4.66
N MET A 567 -14.44 -24.37 3.76
CA MET A 567 -14.97 -24.36 2.42
C MET A 567 -15.99 -25.47 2.22
N TYR A 568 -17.24 -25.10 1.92
CA TYR A 568 -18.26 -26.00 1.40
C TYR A 568 -18.12 -26.10 -0.12
N VAL A 569 -18.04 -27.30 -0.64
CA VAL A 569 -17.91 -27.57 -2.08
C VAL A 569 -19.17 -28.25 -2.57
N PHE A 570 -19.90 -27.60 -3.49
CA PHE A 570 -21.07 -28.12 -4.15
C PHE A 570 -20.67 -28.59 -5.55
N GLU A 571 -20.92 -29.85 -5.90
CA GLU A 571 -20.64 -30.40 -7.23
C GLU A 571 -21.71 -29.99 -8.25
N MET A 572 -22.01 -28.71 -8.32
CA MET A 572 -22.83 -28.09 -9.35
C MET A 572 -22.41 -26.62 -9.52
N GLY A 573 -22.49 -26.13 -10.73
CA GLY A 573 -22.10 -24.79 -11.10
C GLY A 573 -22.96 -24.23 -12.25
N THR A 574 -22.50 -23.16 -12.88
CA THR A 574 -23.25 -22.45 -13.94
C THR A 574 -23.48 -23.30 -15.21
N ASN A 575 -22.73 -24.41 -15.41
CA ASN A 575 -23.01 -25.38 -16.47
C ASN A 575 -24.26 -26.22 -16.16
N ASN A 576 -24.60 -26.42 -14.89
CA ASN A 576 -25.80 -27.14 -14.49
C ASN A 576 -27.04 -26.23 -14.53
N ASP A 577 -26.90 -24.99 -14.03
CA ASP A 577 -27.94 -23.95 -14.12
C ASP A 577 -27.31 -22.56 -14.20
N LYS A 578 -27.60 -21.84 -15.26
CA LYS A 578 -27.10 -20.47 -15.52
C LYS A 578 -27.56 -19.46 -14.48
N ALA A 579 -28.67 -19.70 -13.78
CA ALA A 579 -29.17 -18.82 -12.73
C ALA A 579 -28.38 -18.92 -11.43
N MET A 580 -27.54 -19.93 -11.24
CA MET A 580 -26.81 -20.15 -9.97
C MET A 580 -25.97 -18.94 -9.58
N GLY A 581 -25.26 -18.33 -10.51
CA GLY A 581 -24.44 -17.15 -10.23
C GLY A 581 -25.27 -16.02 -9.61
N THR A 582 -26.40 -15.69 -10.24
CA THR A 582 -27.30 -14.65 -9.74
C THR A 582 -27.98 -15.06 -8.43
N ALA A 583 -28.39 -16.33 -8.29
CA ALA A 583 -29.04 -16.82 -7.08
C ALA A 583 -28.12 -16.74 -5.85
N PHE A 584 -26.84 -17.10 -5.99
CA PHE A 584 -25.89 -17.01 -4.89
C PHE A 584 -25.50 -15.55 -4.56
N GLU A 585 -25.40 -14.68 -5.55
CA GLU A 585 -25.24 -13.25 -5.28
C GLU A 585 -26.45 -12.68 -4.54
N TYR A 586 -27.66 -13.06 -4.95
CA TYR A 586 -28.89 -12.63 -4.30
C TYR A 586 -29.01 -13.15 -2.86
N MET A 587 -28.52 -14.36 -2.58
CA MET A 587 -28.56 -14.93 -1.23
C MET A 587 -27.90 -14.02 -0.17
N LYS A 588 -26.91 -13.23 -0.53
CA LYS A 588 -26.23 -12.29 0.38
C LYS A 588 -27.13 -11.15 0.87
N TYR A 589 -28.29 -10.94 0.22
CA TYR A 589 -29.26 -9.90 0.53
C TYR A 589 -30.52 -10.44 1.19
N LEU A 590 -30.55 -11.72 1.55
CA LEU A 590 -31.73 -12.35 2.10
C LEU A 590 -31.64 -12.52 3.62
N GLY A 591 -32.79 -12.37 4.28
CA GLY A 591 -33.00 -12.80 5.65
C GLY A 591 -33.45 -14.26 5.71
N THR A 592 -33.74 -14.74 6.93
CA THR A 592 -34.42 -16.01 7.20
C THR A 592 -35.81 -15.74 7.77
N SER A 593 -36.62 -16.78 8.00
CA SER A 593 -37.88 -16.63 8.72
C SER A 593 -37.72 -16.12 10.15
N LYS A 594 -36.49 -16.18 10.71
CA LYS A 594 -36.19 -15.83 12.10
C LYS A 594 -35.39 -14.55 12.26
N LYS A 595 -34.64 -14.16 11.22
CA LYS A 595 -33.72 -13.01 11.26
C LYS A 595 -33.82 -12.21 9.98
N SER A 596 -33.87 -10.89 10.13
CA SER A 596 -33.71 -9.96 9.02
C SER A 596 -32.28 -9.97 8.47
N LEU A 597 -32.09 -9.46 7.27
CA LEU A 597 -30.75 -9.25 6.69
C LEU A 597 -29.85 -8.43 7.63
N LYS A 598 -30.40 -7.38 8.24
CA LYS A 598 -29.69 -6.54 9.21
C LYS A 598 -29.16 -7.38 10.37
N GLU A 599 -30.00 -8.16 11.03
CA GLU A 599 -29.63 -9.01 12.17
C GLU A 599 -28.56 -10.06 11.78
N ILE A 600 -28.66 -10.64 10.58
CA ILE A 600 -27.65 -11.58 10.06
C ILE A 600 -26.30 -10.89 9.87
N ASN A 601 -26.27 -9.74 9.24
CA ASN A 601 -25.04 -8.98 8.99
C ASN A 601 -24.40 -8.51 10.31
N GLU A 602 -25.19 -7.99 11.24
CA GLU A 602 -24.72 -7.61 12.58
C GLU A 602 -24.16 -8.81 13.36
N GLU A 603 -24.82 -9.98 13.28
CA GLU A 603 -24.35 -11.18 13.96
C GLU A 603 -23.03 -11.70 13.37
N PHE A 604 -22.89 -11.78 12.04
CA PHE A 604 -21.62 -12.11 11.41
C PHE A 604 -20.51 -11.14 11.77
N TYR A 605 -20.81 -9.85 11.77
CA TYR A 605 -19.83 -8.82 12.15
C TYR A 605 -19.40 -8.93 13.61
N ARG A 606 -20.34 -9.19 14.55
CA ARG A 606 -20.04 -9.43 15.97
C ARG A 606 -19.17 -10.67 16.19
N LEU A 607 -19.38 -11.71 15.38
CA LEU A 607 -18.58 -12.92 15.43
C LEU A 607 -17.18 -12.72 14.83
N ALA A 608 -16.90 -11.61 14.20
CA ALA A 608 -15.73 -11.41 13.32
C ALA A 608 -15.58 -12.60 12.36
N CYS A 609 -16.68 -12.93 11.69
CA CYS A 609 -16.78 -13.98 10.69
C CYS A 609 -17.50 -13.46 9.46
N TYR A 610 -17.23 -14.07 8.32
CA TYR A 610 -17.90 -13.73 7.06
C TYR A 610 -17.93 -14.94 6.14
N PHE A 611 -18.85 -14.90 5.17
CA PHE A 611 -18.89 -15.90 4.12
C PHE A 611 -18.85 -15.24 2.74
N ASN A 612 -18.27 -15.96 1.79
CA ASN A 612 -18.27 -15.59 0.37
C ASN A 612 -18.69 -16.80 -0.46
N VAL A 613 -19.35 -16.55 -1.58
CA VAL A 613 -19.79 -17.58 -2.52
C VAL A 613 -19.11 -17.35 -3.86
N PHE A 614 -18.53 -18.41 -4.41
CA PHE A 614 -17.82 -18.42 -5.69
C PHE A 614 -18.45 -19.46 -6.62
N PRO A 615 -19.49 -19.10 -7.38
CA PRO A 615 -20.08 -20.01 -8.37
C PRO A 615 -19.12 -20.16 -9.56
N GLY A 616 -18.58 -21.36 -9.73
CA GLY A 616 -17.77 -21.73 -10.89
C GLY A 616 -18.60 -22.43 -11.97
N ALA A 617 -17.94 -22.92 -13.02
CA ALA A 617 -18.59 -23.63 -14.12
C ALA A 617 -19.19 -24.96 -13.66
N ASP A 618 -18.40 -25.82 -13.00
CA ASP A 618 -18.78 -27.17 -12.60
C ASP A 618 -19.01 -27.33 -11.08
N ARG A 619 -18.49 -26.39 -10.30
CA ARG A 619 -18.58 -26.41 -8.83
C ARG A 619 -18.87 -25.02 -8.28
N THR A 620 -19.55 -24.98 -7.16
CA THR A 620 -19.73 -23.77 -6.37
C THR A 620 -19.03 -23.94 -5.04
N TYR A 621 -18.28 -22.92 -4.66
CA TYR A 621 -17.53 -22.87 -3.39
C TYR A 621 -18.15 -21.83 -2.48
N VAL A 622 -18.41 -22.20 -1.24
CA VAL A 622 -18.76 -21.27 -0.18
C VAL A 622 -17.66 -21.30 0.86
N MET A 623 -17.01 -20.16 1.06
CA MET A 623 -15.97 -19.99 2.04
C MET A 623 -16.53 -19.25 3.25
N LEU A 624 -16.41 -19.85 4.43
CA LEU A 624 -16.74 -19.26 5.73
C LEU A 624 -15.44 -19.10 6.51
N GLU A 625 -15.14 -17.88 6.91
CA GLU A 625 -13.87 -17.53 7.57
C GLU A 625 -14.09 -16.62 8.77
N GLY A 626 -13.11 -16.60 9.67
CA GLY A 626 -13.12 -15.68 10.80
C GLY A 626 -12.38 -16.22 12.02
N LEU A 627 -12.70 -15.66 13.19
CA LEU A 627 -12.10 -16.10 14.46
C LEU A 627 -12.52 -17.53 14.80
N LYS A 628 -11.54 -18.39 15.04
CA LYS A 628 -11.69 -19.83 15.32
C LYS A 628 -12.69 -20.13 16.44
N GLU A 629 -12.68 -19.32 17.50
CA GLU A 629 -13.59 -19.46 18.65
C GLU A 629 -15.06 -19.30 18.28
N ASN A 630 -15.35 -18.58 17.20
CA ASN A 630 -16.70 -18.31 16.72
C ASN A 630 -17.16 -19.24 15.58
N MET A 631 -16.30 -20.15 15.09
CA MET A 631 -16.62 -21.06 14.00
C MET A 631 -17.95 -21.80 14.17
N PRO A 632 -18.29 -22.44 15.31
CA PRO A 632 -19.55 -23.15 15.43
C PRO A 632 -20.79 -22.27 15.31
N LYS A 633 -20.71 -21.03 15.79
CA LYS A 633 -21.82 -20.06 15.69
C LYS A 633 -21.97 -19.55 14.26
N ALA A 634 -20.85 -19.23 13.60
CA ALA A 634 -20.85 -18.79 12.21
C ALA A 634 -21.37 -19.88 11.26
N MET A 635 -20.99 -21.16 11.49
CA MET A 635 -21.53 -22.29 10.74
C MET A 635 -23.05 -22.42 10.92
N ALA A 636 -23.55 -22.37 12.17
CA ALA A 636 -24.98 -22.49 12.44
C ALA A 636 -25.78 -21.35 11.76
N LEU A 637 -25.25 -20.11 11.79
CA LEU A 637 -25.87 -18.97 11.13
C LEU A 637 -25.87 -19.12 9.61
N PHE A 638 -24.76 -19.57 9.03
CA PHE A 638 -24.67 -19.79 7.58
C PHE A 638 -25.59 -20.93 7.14
N GLU A 639 -25.64 -22.04 7.86
CA GLU A 639 -26.52 -23.17 7.55
C GLU A 639 -28.01 -22.81 7.72
N GLU A 640 -28.35 -21.89 8.64
CA GLU A 640 -29.71 -21.33 8.74
C GLU A 640 -30.08 -20.56 7.45
N ILE A 641 -29.17 -19.74 6.92
CA ILE A 641 -29.39 -19.00 5.66
C ILE A 641 -29.59 -20.00 4.50
N LEU A 642 -28.76 -21.04 4.39
CA LEU A 642 -28.89 -22.05 3.33
C LEU A 642 -30.24 -22.79 3.39
N ALA A 643 -30.74 -23.07 4.61
CA ALA A 643 -31.94 -23.86 4.81
C ALA A 643 -33.25 -23.06 4.74
N ASP A 644 -33.19 -21.74 5.04
CA ASP A 644 -34.39 -20.92 5.29
C ASP A 644 -34.32 -19.50 4.70
N ALA A 645 -33.56 -19.34 3.61
CA ALA A 645 -33.50 -18.04 2.93
C ALA A 645 -34.91 -17.58 2.48
N GLN A 646 -35.32 -16.39 2.90
CA GLN A 646 -36.60 -15.82 2.56
C GLN A 646 -36.45 -14.86 1.38
N VAL A 647 -37.19 -15.12 0.30
CA VAL A 647 -37.19 -14.24 -0.88
C VAL A 647 -37.89 -12.94 -0.52
N ASP A 648 -37.16 -11.84 -0.67
CA ASP A 648 -37.75 -10.51 -0.65
C ASP A 648 -38.23 -10.15 -2.08
N LYS A 649 -39.44 -9.62 -2.19
CA LYS A 649 -40.06 -9.28 -3.49
C LYS A 649 -39.86 -7.81 -3.84
N ASP A 650 -39.42 -7.00 -2.93
CA ASP A 650 -39.14 -5.58 -3.08
C ASP A 650 -37.67 -5.35 -3.33
#